data_4db54062432e85476083d5cca81bbfa1
#
_entry.id   4db54062432e85476083d5cca81bbfa1
#
_cell.length_a   1.000
_cell.length_b   1.000
_cell.length_c   1.000
_cell.angle_alpha   90.00
_cell.angle_beta   90.00
_cell.angle_gamma   90.00
#
_symmetry.space_group_name_H-M   'P 1'
#
loop_
_entity.id
_entity.type
_entity.pdbx_description
1 polymer ?
#
loop_
_entity_poly.entity_id
_entity_poly.type
_entity_poly.pdbx_seq_one_letter_code
_entity_poly.pdbx_strand_id
1 'polypeptide(L)'
;MKNIQLRFLILLFSYLIFSFAGLYAQQAPRKGTLSGIVTYTDGTPADMITIFIKSINKHTYTDKQGIFKIDDLSIGKNYEIEVKTFGNESVKTKVHFIKNHQQVAIKLKNDEGISLSEVTVSGSSKGKRAKEQGYAMNVIDTKEALFQNIQTTELLGRSAGIKIRQSAGMGSDISFNLNGLSGNSVRIFIDGIPIRNYGRSFSLSSIPPSMIERIEVYKGVLPSELSEDALGGGINVVLKKEMNNSLTASYSYGSFNTHQWDLNATYRDKKSGFTANLSSFYNYTDNNYKVWGDNVYITDNTTGSISYIKAKRFHDKYYSSGIKSNFGFTRKKWADEFLLGFMFSETDKDIQTGATMEVVYGNRTTKYNSGMGSLQYKKNDLFLKGLDVSTFTTYSKTNRQVIDTIADMYNWTGQIAKAFNGIDNAKWSKGGGEAGRATLANNNEQNIANRSNIHYHINEQHNVGVSYFLNHFTREIDDPLESKEARDAMDKRRYNKQIASFNYDGNFFDKKLKVSLFYKKYQQNVRLTEYTIKRVPMGYEVKTTKHDRKMEDDGYGATISYAVTPKIMISASAERAIRLPGITEILGNTSENIDPNTSLRPENSRNFNLGFNIGNFIFGKNELGGEANFFVRDIRDLIQRGVPRNTSDFYQFENLGKVLSKGVDAELRYNWNKKFFVNVVASYFDARFNLQYDEYGIEYFYYKSRLRNAPYFTGNFNAEYLFNNLIQKKARLAINYNFNYTHEFFRDWEGLGSANKIIIPAQPLHDVGLTYTFPNQKWTLAFNAKNIFDTQVFDNYALQKPGRSIFGKVTFSVF
;
A
#
# COMPACT_ATOMS: atom_id res chain seq x y z
N MET A 1 -22.17 0.49 66.71
CA MET A 1 -20.70 0.37 66.86
C MET A 1 -19.87 0.22 65.54
N LYS A 2 -20.51 0.25 64.34
CA LYS A 2 -19.78 0.13 63.05
C LYS A 2 -19.29 1.49 62.44
N ASN A 3 -19.83 2.61 62.90
CA ASN A 3 -19.49 3.94 62.35
C ASN A 3 -18.39 4.69 63.07
N ILE A 4 -17.91 4.17 64.20
CA ILE A 4 -16.81 4.80 64.97
C ILE A 4 -15.43 4.30 64.48
N GLN A 5 -15.34 3.05 64.05
CA GLN A 5 -14.11 2.46 63.54
C GLN A 5 -13.69 3.06 62.19
N LEU A 6 -14.63 3.43 61.31
CA LEU A 6 -14.32 4.02 60.03
C LEU A 6 -13.83 5.48 60.14
N ARG A 7 -14.32 6.22 61.09
CA ARG A 7 -13.84 7.60 61.36
C ARG A 7 -12.48 7.64 62.03
N PHE A 8 -12.12 6.61 62.81
CA PHE A 8 -10.78 6.49 63.38
C PHE A 8 -9.75 6.09 62.38
N LEU A 9 -10.10 5.26 61.35
CA LEU A 9 -9.23 4.88 60.27
C LEU A 9 -8.95 6.04 59.33
N ILE A 10 -9.92 6.89 59.04
CA ILE A 10 -9.77 8.09 58.19
C ILE A 10 -8.91 9.16 58.90
N LEU A 11 -9.05 9.31 60.21
CA LEU A 11 -8.22 10.23 61.00
C LEU A 11 -6.76 9.71 61.15
N LEU A 12 -6.57 8.40 61.29
CA LEU A 12 -5.22 7.82 61.33
C LEU A 12 -4.52 7.90 59.98
N PHE A 13 -5.25 7.79 58.87
CA PHE A 13 -4.72 7.96 57.52
C PHE A 13 -4.38 9.42 57.18
N SER A 14 -5.17 10.35 57.68
CA SER A 14 -4.86 11.79 57.49
C SER A 14 -3.68 12.23 58.36
N TYR A 15 -3.47 11.64 59.53
CA TYR A 15 -2.29 11.94 60.38
C TYR A 15 -0.99 11.33 59.82
N LEU A 16 -1.06 10.19 59.16
CA LEU A 16 0.09 9.58 58.46
C LEU A 16 0.51 10.37 57.21
N ILE A 17 -0.42 11.05 56.54
CA ILE A 17 -0.13 11.89 55.38
C ILE A 17 0.52 13.23 55.78
N PHE A 18 0.22 13.76 57.00
CA PHE A 18 0.78 15.02 57.44
C PHE A 18 2.13 14.87 58.15
N SER A 19 2.54 13.65 58.55
CA SER A 19 3.82 13.43 59.25
C SER A 19 5.02 13.22 58.30
N PHE A 20 4.83 13.16 57.00
CA PHE A 20 5.90 13.05 55.99
C PHE A 20 6.18 14.33 55.22
N ALA A 21 5.60 15.48 55.63
CA ALA A 21 5.97 16.81 55.16
C ALA A 21 7.12 17.41 55.94
N GLY A 22 8.14 16.63 56.24
CA GLY A 22 9.40 17.06 56.79
C GLY A 22 10.30 17.67 55.74
N LEU A 23 10.41 18.98 55.78
CA LEU A 23 11.31 19.83 55.06
C LEU A 23 12.65 19.22 54.67
N TYR A 24 12.81 18.86 53.39
CA TYR A 24 14.06 19.03 52.68
C TYR A 24 13.87 20.21 51.75
N ALA A 25 14.23 21.42 52.17
CA ALA A 25 14.54 22.53 51.32
C ALA A 25 15.80 22.15 50.48
N GLN A 26 15.63 21.34 49.46
CA GLN A 26 16.64 21.18 48.40
C GLN A 26 16.74 22.53 47.69
N GLN A 27 17.86 23.23 47.86
CA GLN A 27 18.20 24.38 47.02
C GLN A 27 17.99 23.98 45.56
N ALA A 28 17.08 24.63 44.89
CA ALA A 28 16.84 24.38 43.47
C ALA A 28 18.19 24.48 42.74
N PRO A 29 18.57 23.46 41.95
CA PRO A 29 19.86 23.43 41.30
C PRO A 29 19.98 24.70 40.41
N ARG A 30 21.07 25.44 40.57
CA ARG A 30 21.36 26.62 39.73
C ARG A 30 21.36 26.17 38.27
N LYS A 31 20.57 26.84 37.45
CA LYS A 31 20.42 26.54 36.01
C LYS A 31 21.24 27.53 35.19
N GLY A 32 21.73 27.08 34.05
CA GLY A 32 22.47 27.90 33.10
C GLY A 32 22.20 27.52 31.67
N THR A 33 22.86 28.20 30.76
CA THR A 33 22.74 28.05 29.31
C THR A 33 24.02 27.48 28.74
N LEU A 34 23.90 26.41 27.93
CA LEU A 34 24.95 25.88 27.09
C LEU A 34 24.75 26.38 25.66
N SER A 35 25.73 27.07 25.12
CA SER A 35 25.79 27.44 23.69
C SER A 35 27.00 26.81 23.03
N GLY A 36 27.02 26.77 21.73
CA GLY A 36 28.17 26.24 21.00
C GLY A 36 28.10 26.49 19.51
N ILE A 37 29.19 26.21 18.87
CA ILE A 37 29.30 26.27 17.41
C ILE A 37 29.66 24.88 16.86
N VAL A 38 28.98 24.48 15.84
CA VAL A 38 29.25 23.23 15.08
C VAL A 38 29.77 23.61 13.71
N THR A 39 30.98 23.16 13.38
CA THR A 39 31.59 23.37 12.07
C THR A 39 32.03 22.04 11.48
N TYR A 40 32.11 21.97 10.16
CA TYR A 40 32.78 20.87 9.47
C TYR A 40 34.31 21.01 9.55
N THR A 41 35.02 19.94 9.21
CA THR A 41 36.51 19.93 9.25
C THR A 41 37.15 20.93 8.32
N ASP A 42 36.45 21.36 7.27
CA ASP A 42 36.86 22.42 6.35
C ASP A 42 36.58 23.86 6.90
N GLY A 43 36.02 23.98 8.09
CA GLY A 43 35.69 25.26 8.73
C GLY A 43 34.33 25.83 8.35
N THR A 44 33.56 25.17 7.45
CA THR A 44 32.20 25.63 7.09
C THR A 44 31.24 25.43 8.25
N PRO A 45 30.30 26.39 8.50
CA PRO A 45 29.28 26.22 9.53
C PRO A 45 28.33 25.05 9.20
N ALA A 46 27.99 24.27 10.22
CA ALA A 46 27.05 23.14 10.08
C ALA A 46 25.63 23.61 10.40
N ASP A 47 24.85 24.00 9.40
CA ASP A 47 23.44 24.46 9.53
C ASP A 47 22.47 23.30 9.75
N MET A 48 21.42 23.53 10.57
CA MET A 48 20.32 22.59 10.82
C MET A 48 20.72 21.24 11.42
N ILE A 49 21.86 21.16 12.09
CA ILE A 49 22.33 19.96 12.78
C ILE A 49 21.61 19.81 14.11
N THR A 50 21.13 18.60 14.41
CA THR A 50 20.46 18.28 15.66
C THR A 50 21.47 18.07 16.79
N ILE A 51 21.35 18.85 17.86
CA ILE A 51 22.10 18.73 19.12
C ILE A 51 21.17 18.11 20.15
N PHE A 52 21.52 16.96 20.70
CA PHE A 52 20.69 16.19 21.60
C PHE A 52 21.42 15.85 22.90
N ILE A 53 20.77 16.09 24.04
CA ILE A 53 21.23 15.65 25.38
C ILE A 53 20.27 14.57 25.86
N LYS A 54 20.66 13.30 25.68
CA LYS A 54 19.82 12.12 25.95
C LYS A 54 19.41 12.02 27.43
N SER A 55 20.27 12.37 28.35
CA SER A 55 20.04 12.25 29.80
C SER A 55 18.88 13.08 30.34
N ILE A 56 18.49 14.14 29.62
CA ILE A 56 17.41 15.06 30.00
C ILE A 56 16.38 15.26 28.90
N ASN A 57 16.48 14.48 27.81
CA ASN A 57 15.60 14.52 26.63
C ASN A 57 15.44 15.94 26.02
N LYS A 58 16.50 16.74 26.05
CA LYS A 58 16.53 18.08 25.43
C LYS A 58 17.25 18.05 24.09
N HIS A 59 16.71 18.78 23.11
CA HIS A 59 17.34 18.94 21.80
C HIS A 59 17.18 20.38 21.28
N THR A 60 18.10 20.79 20.42
CA THR A 60 18.08 22.04 19.66
C THR A 60 18.69 21.81 18.28
N TYR A 61 18.67 22.86 17.45
CA TYR A 61 19.28 22.81 16.10
C TYR A 61 20.28 23.95 15.96
N THR A 62 21.31 23.71 15.15
CA THR A 62 22.21 24.80 14.76
C THR A 62 21.53 25.72 13.75
N ASP A 63 21.87 27.01 13.81
CA ASP A 63 21.48 28.02 12.81
C ASP A 63 22.43 28.01 11.58
N LYS A 64 22.23 28.97 10.67
CA LYS A 64 23.06 29.12 9.45
C LYS A 64 24.53 29.40 9.73
N GLN A 65 24.86 29.90 10.91
CA GLN A 65 26.20 30.15 11.41
C GLN A 65 26.75 28.95 12.18
N GLY A 66 26.00 27.84 12.26
CA GLY A 66 26.37 26.66 13.01
C GLY A 66 26.23 26.83 14.53
N ILE A 67 25.55 27.86 15.01
CA ILE A 67 25.40 28.15 16.41
C ILE A 67 24.18 27.48 17.01
N PHE A 68 24.29 26.89 18.19
CA PHE A 68 23.20 26.33 18.96
C PHE A 68 23.14 26.86 20.39
N LYS A 69 21.98 26.75 21.02
CA LYS A 69 21.72 27.15 22.39
C LYS A 69 20.76 26.18 23.08
N ILE A 70 21.09 25.78 24.32
CA ILE A 70 20.25 24.94 25.18
C ILE A 70 20.18 25.62 26.57
N ASP A 71 18.99 26.05 26.92
CA ASP A 71 18.73 26.72 28.21
C ASP A 71 18.34 25.70 29.29
N ASP A 72 18.32 26.13 30.56
CA ASP A 72 17.87 25.38 31.75
C ASP A 72 18.66 24.11 32.06
N LEU A 73 19.95 24.09 31.87
CA LEU A 73 20.82 23.00 32.30
C LEU A 73 21.28 23.20 33.75
N SER A 74 21.23 22.14 34.54
CA SER A 74 21.68 22.16 35.93
C SER A 74 23.20 22.24 35.99
N ILE A 75 23.71 23.24 36.72
CA ILE A 75 25.16 23.45 36.93
C ILE A 75 25.70 22.34 37.84
N GLY A 76 26.94 21.89 37.61
CA GLY A 76 27.61 20.82 38.36
C GLY A 76 27.34 19.43 37.82
N LYS A 77 26.61 19.29 36.69
CA LYS A 77 26.32 17.99 36.05
C LYS A 77 27.14 17.75 34.80
N ASN A 78 27.39 16.46 34.53
CA ASN A 78 27.95 16.01 33.25
C ASN A 78 26.86 15.73 32.26
N TYR A 79 26.96 16.32 31.05
CA TYR A 79 26.06 16.08 29.95
C TYR A 79 26.82 15.45 28.78
N GLU A 80 26.28 14.40 28.22
CA GLU A 80 26.72 13.86 26.95
C GLU A 80 25.88 14.49 25.84
N ILE A 81 26.53 15.30 25.02
CA ILE A 81 25.93 15.95 23.86
C ILE A 81 26.14 15.04 22.66
N GLU A 82 25.08 14.64 22.06
CA GLU A 82 25.08 13.88 20.80
C GLU A 82 24.71 14.82 19.66
N VAL A 83 25.65 15.05 18.74
CA VAL A 83 25.43 15.83 17.52
C VAL A 83 25.10 14.89 16.39
N LYS A 84 23.90 15.01 15.83
CA LYS A 84 23.44 14.14 14.73
C LYS A 84 23.47 14.89 13.43
N THR A 85 24.31 14.42 12.52
CA THR A 85 24.33 14.87 11.12
C THR A 85 23.27 14.16 10.28
N PHE A 86 22.95 14.69 9.11
CA PHE A 86 22.03 14.05 8.18
C PHE A 86 22.54 12.68 7.66
N GLY A 87 23.82 12.34 7.87
CA GLY A 87 24.49 11.11 7.44
C GLY A 87 24.97 10.25 8.61
N ASN A 88 24.14 9.84 9.54
CA ASN A 88 24.34 8.78 10.56
C ASN A 88 25.62 8.76 11.42
N GLU A 89 26.59 9.63 11.26
CA GLU A 89 27.68 9.79 12.21
C GLU A 89 27.21 10.70 13.33
N SER A 90 27.03 10.17 14.53
CA SER A 90 26.81 10.97 15.72
C SER A 90 28.17 11.23 16.37
N VAL A 91 28.53 12.50 16.53
CA VAL A 91 29.65 12.89 17.37
C VAL A 91 29.14 13.06 18.79
N LYS A 92 29.74 12.34 19.73
CA LYS A 92 29.43 12.45 21.15
C LYS A 92 30.52 13.21 21.88
N THR A 93 30.12 14.27 22.57
CA THR A 93 31.02 15.10 23.38
C THR A 93 30.50 15.17 24.81
N LYS A 94 31.34 14.89 25.77
CA LYS A 94 31.02 15.04 27.20
C LYS A 94 31.38 16.45 27.66
N VAL A 95 30.41 17.14 28.26
CA VAL A 95 30.57 18.47 28.77
C VAL A 95 30.27 18.49 30.28
N HIS A 96 31.24 18.87 31.07
CA HIS A 96 31.03 19.16 32.48
C HIS A 96 30.52 20.61 32.60
N PHE A 97 29.23 20.78 32.95
CA PHE A 97 28.58 22.09 32.94
C PHE A 97 28.72 22.78 34.27
N ILE A 98 29.65 23.74 34.33
CA ILE A 98 30.06 24.41 35.63
C ILE A 98 29.78 25.91 35.67
N LYS A 99 29.45 26.56 34.55
CA LYS A 99 29.24 28.03 34.48
C LYS A 99 27.83 28.35 34.05
N ASN A 100 27.31 29.50 34.48
CA ASN A 100 25.96 29.97 34.07
C ASN A 100 25.80 30.08 32.52
N HIS A 101 26.90 30.44 31.85
CA HIS A 101 27.04 30.43 30.42
C HIS A 101 28.31 29.66 30.04
N GLN A 102 28.17 28.58 29.30
CA GLN A 102 29.28 27.76 28.84
C GLN A 102 29.18 27.53 27.33
N GLN A 103 30.32 27.66 26.67
CA GLN A 103 30.43 27.47 25.24
C GLN A 103 31.19 26.19 24.89
N VAL A 104 30.81 25.52 23.80
CA VAL A 104 31.47 24.32 23.28
C VAL A 104 31.57 24.41 21.76
N ALA A 105 32.75 24.07 21.24
CA ALA A 105 32.96 23.94 19.80
C ALA A 105 33.02 22.44 19.40
N ILE A 106 32.24 22.07 18.42
CA ILE A 106 32.14 20.69 17.93
C ILE A 106 32.50 20.67 16.45
N LYS A 107 33.47 19.83 16.06
CA LYS A 107 33.88 19.63 14.66
C LYS A 107 33.30 18.32 14.14
N LEU A 108 32.64 18.42 13.01
CA LEU A 108 32.09 17.28 12.24
C LEU A 108 33.03 16.96 11.08
N LYS A 109 33.21 15.70 10.77
CA LYS A 109 33.89 15.33 9.54
C LYS A 109 33.04 15.74 8.34
N ASN A 110 33.65 16.29 7.30
CA ASN A 110 32.98 16.47 6.03
C ASN A 110 32.64 15.08 5.49
N ASP A 111 31.34 14.78 5.40
CA ASP A 111 30.90 13.64 4.62
C ASP A 111 31.09 13.99 3.12
N GLU A 112 32.05 13.35 2.49
CA GLU A 112 32.21 13.45 1.05
C GLU A 112 31.08 12.71 0.36
N GLY A 113 29.96 13.42 0.16
CA GLY A 113 28.81 12.96 -0.60
C GLY A 113 27.76 12.23 0.23
N ILE A 114 26.56 12.81 0.27
CA ILE A 114 25.36 12.12 0.73
C ILE A 114 25.12 10.94 -0.22
N SER A 115 25.51 9.75 0.20
CA SER A 115 25.11 8.52 -0.46
C SER A 115 23.59 8.39 -0.28
N LEU A 116 22.82 8.46 -1.38
CA LEU A 116 21.38 8.19 -1.38
C LEU A 116 21.02 6.79 -0.84
N SER A 117 22.00 5.89 -0.76
CA SER A 117 21.88 4.56 -0.16
C SER A 117 22.01 4.55 1.36
N GLU A 118 22.40 5.67 1.99
CA GLU A 118 22.56 5.77 3.44
C GLU A 118 21.42 6.52 4.11
N VAL A 119 20.20 6.17 3.78
CA VAL A 119 19.06 6.51 4.62
C VAL A 119 18.77 5.35 5.54
N THR A 120 19.68 5.11 6.43
CA THR A 120 19.33 4.46 7.70
C THR A 120 18.56 5.52 8.49
N VAL A 121 17.28 5.29 8.58
CA VAL A 121 16.30 6.15 9.24
C VAL A 121 16.75 6.49 10.66
N SER A 122 17.30 7.67 10.86
CA SER A 122 17.57 8.23 12.18
C SER A 122 16.32 8.85 12.78
N GLY A 123 15.37 8.08 13.03
CA GLY A 123 14.13 8.30 13.72
C GLY A 123 13.34 7.04 13.49
N SER A 124 12.90 6.33 14.54
CA SER A 124 12.13 5.12 14.33
C SER A 124 10.89 5.49 13.53
N SER A 125 10.91 5.24 12.20
CA SER A 125 9.73 5.43 11.36
C SER A 125 8.58 4.65 11.98
N LYS A 126 7.34 5.09 11.76
CA LYS A 126 6.17 4.34 12.24
C LYS A 126 6.26 2.86 11.86
N GLY A 127 6.76 2.55 10.64
CA GLY A 127 6.99 1.20 10.19
C GLY A 127 8.02 0.43 11.04
N LYS A 128 9.13 1.05 11.42
CA LYS A 128 10.11 0.42 12.31
C LYS A 128 9.52 0.15 13.69
N ARG A 129 8.73 1.07 14.24
CA ARG A 129 8.04 0.86 15.53
C ARG A 129 7.06 -0.30 15.45
N ALA A 130 6.24 -0.39 14.39
CA ALA A 130 5.31 -1.49 14.19
C ALA A 130 6.04 -2.85 14.07
N LYS A 131 7.16 -2.90 13.33
CA LYS A 131 8.00 -4.08 13.25
C LYS A 131 8.57 -4.48 14.62
N GLU A 132 9.04 -3.51 15.40
CA GLU A 132 9.51 -3.73 16.76
C GLU A 132 8.40 -4.17 17.73
N GLN A 133 7.14 -3.84 17.47
CA GLN A 133 5.98 -4.34 18.23
C GLN A 133 5.56 -5.77 17.86
N GLY A 134 6.28 -6.43 16.96
CA GLY A 134 6.04 -7.83 16.61
C GLY A 134 5.10 -8.03 15.42
N TYR A 135 4.73 -6.99 14.70
CA TYR A 135 4.00 -7.14 13.45
C TYR A 135 4.93 -7.69 12.37
N ALA A 136 4.49 -8.76 11.70
CA ALA A 136 5.17 -9.27 10.51
C ALA A 136 5.00 -8.27 9.37
N MET A 137 6.02 -7.46 9.08
CA MET A 137 5.90 -6.41 8.08
C MET A 137 7.21 -6.08 7.37
N ASN A 138 7.10 -5.61 6.13
CA ASN A 138 8.20 -5.01 5.38
C ASN A 138 7.94 -3.52 5.16
N VAL A 139 9.01 -2.74 5.08
CA VAL A 139 8.97 -1.32 4.71
C VAL A 139 9.82 -1.13 3.47
N ILE A 140 9.20 -0.64 2.40
CA ILE A 140 9.86 -0.32 1.13
C ILE A 140 10.08 1.19 1.10
N ASP A 141 11.33 1.62 1.06
CA ASP A 141 11.72 3.01 0.83
C ASP A 141 11.63 3.33 -0.68
N THR A 142 11.16 4.52 -1.02
CA THR A 142 10.95 4.91 -2.42
C THR A 142 12.02 5.88 -2.94
N LYS A 143 13.03 6.23 -2.14
CA LYS A 143 14.00 7.27 -2.47
C LYS A 143 14.78 6.98 -3.75
N GLU A 144 15.23 5.74 -3.94
CA GLU A 144 15.93 5.36 -5.16
C GLU A 144 14.99 5.18 -6.35
N ALA A 145 13.79 4.70 -6.10
CA ALA A 145 12.75 4.54 -7.12
C ALA A 145 12.32 5.88 -7.74
N LEU A 146 12.49 6.99 -7.03
CA LEU A 146 12.25 8.35 -7.54
C LEU A 146 13.02 8.62 -8.85
N PHE A 147 14.25 8.14 -8.94
CA PHE A 147 15.13 8.40 -10.08
C PHE A 147 15.02 7.35 -11.20
N GLN A 148 14.38 6.22 -10.95
CA GLN A 148 14.18 5.16 -11.93
C GLN A 148 12.83 5.31 -12.65
N ASN A 149 12.71 4.76 -13.87
CA ASN A 149 11.41 4.55 -14.49
C ASN A 149 10.82 3.23 -13.97
N ILE A 150 10.22 3.27 -12.80
CA ILE A 150 9.58 2.13 -12.15
C ILE A 150 8.18 2.49 -11.72
N GLN A 151 7.23 1.60 -11.91
CA GLN A 151 5.87 1.77 -11.39
C GLN A 151 5.82 1.39 -9.90
N THR A 152 4.90 1.98 -9.15
CA THR A 152 4.69 1.63 -7.73
C THR A 152 4.36 0.13 -7.56
N THR A 153 3.64 -0.46 -8.51
CA THR A 153 3.35 -1.90 -8.53
C THR A 153 4.61 -2.75 -8.73
N GLU A 154 5.51 -2.37 -9.61
CA GLU A 154 6.79 -3.08 -9.81
C GLU A 154 7.66 -3.01 -8.55
N LEU A 155 7.68 -1.85 -7.89
CA LEU A 155 8.42 -1.66 -6.63
C LEU A 155 7.86 -2.57 -5.52
N LEU A 156 6.54 -2.68 -5.40
CA LEU A 156 5.88 -3.62 -4.48
C LEU A 156 6.24 -5.08 -4.77
N GLY A 157 6.30 -5.46 -6.05
CA GLY A 157 6.67 -6.81 -6.47
C GLY A 157 8.08 -7.26 -6.09
N ARG A 158 8.95 -6.32 -5.65
CA ARG A 158 10.29 -6.62 -5.12
C ARG A 158 10.29 -6.96 -3.63
N SER A 159 9.16 -6.91 -2.96
CA SER A 159 9.05 -7.21 -1.52
C SER A 159 8.63 -8.66 -1.26
N ALA A 160 9.18 -9.25 -0.20
CA ALA A 160 8.86 -10.61 0.21
C ALA A 160 7.37 -10.77 0.56
N GLY A 161 6.76 -11.87 0.11
CA GLY A 161 5.37 -12.22 0.37
C GLY A 161 4.36 -11.59 -0.58
N ILE A 162 4.77 -10.66 -1.46
CA ILE A 162 3.88 -10.00 -2.40
C ILE A 162 4.10 -10.52 -3.83
N LYS A 163 3.02 -10.88 -4.49
CA LYS A 163 2.97 -11.02 -5.95
C LYS A 163 1.91 -10.08 -6.51
N ILE A 164 2.34 -9.19 -7.39
CA ILE A 164 1.44 -8.36 -8.18
C ILE A 164 1.07 -9.13 -9.44
N ARG A 165 -0.23 -9.18 -9.75
CA ARG A 165 -0.75 -9.75 -10.99
C ARG A 165 -1.42 -8.65 -11.77
N GLN A 166 -0.99 -8.46 -13.00
CA GLN A 166 -1.46 -7.44 -13.93
C GLN A 166 -1.89 -8.08 -15.23
N SER A 167 -3.08 -7.76 -15.72
CA SER A 167 -3.68 -8.47 -16.86
C SER A 167 -3.07 -8.08 -18.20
N ALA A 168 -2.44 -6.91 -18.33
CA ALA A 168 -1.85 -6.44 -19.60
C ALA A 168 -0.80 -5.33 -19.31
N GLY A 169 -0.66 -4.37 -20.22
CA GLY A 169 0.18 -3.20 -20.06
C GLY A 169 -0.32 -2.21 -18.98
N MET A 170 0.24 -1.01 -18.98
CA MET A 170 -0.11 0.04 -18.02
C MET A 170 -1.62 0.33 -18.03
N GLY A 171 -2.22 0.54 -16.86
CA GLY A 171 -3.65 0.81 -16.70
C GLY A 171 -4.57 -0.41 -16.75
N SER A 172 -4.04 -1.61 -16.96
CA SER A 172 -4.83 -2.85 -16.86
C SER A 172 -5.13 -3.22 -15.41
N ASP A 173 -6.09 -4.12 -15.23
CA ASP A 173 -6.50 -4.57 -13.90
C ASP A 173 -5.34 -5.20 -13.12
N ILE A 174 -5.25 -4.83 -11.85
CA ILE A 174 -4.22 -5.28 -10.92
C ILE A 174 -4.88 -6.01 -9.76
N SER A 175 -4.32 -7.16 -9.42
CA SER A 175 -4.63 -7.87 -8.19
C SER A 175 -3.37 -8.14 -7.38
N PHE A 176 -3.53 -8.14 -6.07
CA PHE A 176 -2.46 -8.35 -5.10
C PHE A 176 -2.64 -9.72 -4.48
N ASN A 177 -1.57 -10.49 -4.46
CA ASN A 177 -1.48 -11.71 -3.68
C ASN A 177 -0.48 -11.46 -2.54
N LEU A 178 -0.91 -11.68 -1.32
CA LEU A 178 -0.09 -11.57 -0.13
C LEU A 178 -0.22 -12.88 0.65
N ASN A 179 0.87 -13.64 0.71
CA ASN A 179 0.92 -14.92 1.43
C ASN A 179 -0.18 -15.91 0.99
N GLY A 180 -0.44 -15.99 -0.31
CA GLY A 180 -1.44 -16.89 -0.89
C GLY A 180 -2.88 -16.35 -0.88
N LEU A 181 -3.14 -15.20 -0.27
CA LEU A 181 -4.44 -14.54 -0.28
C LEU A 181 -4.47 -13.38 -1.27
N SER A 182 -5.58 -13.22 -1.96
CA SER A 182 -5.74 -12.22 -3.01
C SER A 182 -7.09 -11.50 -2.95
N GLY A 183 -7.29 -10.55 -3.86
CA GLY A 183 -8.53 -9.78 -3.96
C GLY A 183 -8.79 -8.94 -2.71
N ASN A 184 -10.03 -8.96 -2.24
CA ASN A 184 -10.46 -8.18 -1.07
C ASN A 184 -9.90 -8.70 0.27
N SER A 185 -9.24 -9.87 0.31
CA SER A 185 -8.57 -10.38 1.51
C SER A 185 -7.29 -9.60 1.87
N VAL A 186 -6.76 -8.80 0.94
CA VAL A 186 -5.64 -7.87 1.14
C VAL A 186 -6.16 -6.44 1.02
N ARG A 187 -5.96 -5.62 2.05
CA ARG A 187 -6.39 -4.22 2.04
C ARG A 187 -5.25 -3.29 1.63
N ILE A 188 -5.60 -2.31 0.82
CA ILE A 188 -4.66 -1.28 0.37
C ILE A 188 -5.12 0.06 0.90
N PHE A 189 -4.19 0.80 1.48
CA PHE A 189 -4.42 2.10 2.07
C PHE A 189 -3.51 3.15 1.45
N ILE A 190 -3.98 4.38 1.42
CA ILE A 190 -3.17 5.57 1.22
C ILE A 190 -3.32 6.43 2.48
N ASP A 191 -2.22 6.67 3.20
CA ASP A 191 -2.22 7.38 4.48
C ASP A 191 -3.22 6.81 5.51
N GLY A 192 -3.42 5.49 5.50
CA GLY A 192 -4.33 4.79 6.40
C GLY A 192 -5.81 4.77 5.96
N ILE A 193 -6.19 5.44 4.89
CA ILE A 193 -7.53 5.39 4.30
C ILE A 193 -7.56 4.37 3.16
N PRO A 194 -8.56 3.47 3.08
CA PRO A 194 -8.64 2.51 1.98
C PRO A 194 -8.58 3.18 0.61
N ILE A 195 -7.75 2.65 -0.31
CA ILE A 195 -7.49 3.24 -1.63
C ILE A 195 -8.77 3.44 -2.45
N ARG A 196 -9.79 2.62 -2.23
CA ARG A 196 -11.09 2.74 -2.88
C ARG A 196 -11.75 4.12 -2.67
N ASN A 197 -11.48 4.76 -1.52
CA ASN A 197 -12.05 6.07 -1.18
C ASN A 197 -11.43 7.20 -2.01
N TYR A 198 -10.31 6.94 -2.68
CA TYR A 198 -9.68 7.88 -3.62
C TYR A 198 -10.23 7.73 -5.05
N GLY A 199 -11.07 6.73 -5.31
CA GLY A 199 -11.58 6.41 -6.64
C GLY A 199 -10.60 5.54 -7.46
N ARG A 200 -11.11 4.94 -8.54
CA ARG A 200 -10.30 4.02 -9.38
C ARG A 200 -9.25 4.75 -10.23
N SER A 201 -9.46 6.03 -10.54
CA SER A 201 -8.48 6.85 -11.29
C SER A 201 -7.22 7.16 -10.49
N PHE A 202 -7.30 7.15 -9.15
CA PHE A 202 -6.15 7.30 -8.25
C PHE A 202 -5.76 5.95 -7.67
N SER A 203 -5.04 5.16 -8.45
CA SER A 203 -4.68 3.76 -8.15
C SER A 203 -3.17 3.58 -8.02
N LEU A 204 -2.72 2.43 -7.52
CA LEU A 204 -1.29 2.13 -7.43
C LEU A 204 -0.58 2.04 -8.79
N SER A 205 -1.32 1.84 -9.89
CA SER A 205 -0.76 1.90 -11.24
C SER A 205 -0.58 3.32 -11.76
N SER A 206 -1.34 4.28 -11.23
CA SER A 206 -1.27 5.68 -11.66
C SER A 206 -0.35 6.54 -10.79
N ILE A 207 -0.22 6.22 -9.48
CA ILE A 207 0.59 7.00 -8.53
C ILE A 207 2.08 6.70 -8.73
N PRO A 208 2.91 7.69 -9.10
CA PRO A 208 4.35 7.48 -9.23
C PRO A 208 5.05 7.34 -7.87
N PRO A 209 6.16 6.60 -7.79
CA PRO A 209 6.95 6.47 -6.55
C PRO A 209 7.43 7.81 -5.98
N SER A 210 7.54 8.85 -6.80
CA SER A 210 7.93 10.21 -6.38
C SER A 210 6.96 10.86 -5.39
N MET A 211 5.67 10.49 -5.43
CA MET A 211 4.65 10.94 -4.46
C MET A 211 4.69 10.17 -3.13
N ILE A 212 5.40 9.05 -3.09
CA ILE A 212 5.38 8.11 -1.98
C ILE A 212 6.63 8.31 -1.11
N GLU A 213 6.46 8.36 0.20
CA GLU A 213 7.56 8.37 1.18
C GLU A 213 8.07 6.96 1.43
N ARG A 214 7.14 6.03 1.68
CA ARG A 214 7.40 4.61 1.90
C ARG A 214 6.15 3.78 1.69
N ILE A 215 6.32 2.48 1.52
CA ILE A 215 5.21 1.54 1.49
C ILE A 215 5.39 0.54 2.63
N GLU A 216 4.36 0.39 3.44
CA GLU A 216 4.32 -0.52 4.58
C GLU A 216 3.48 -1.73 4.19
N VAL A 217 4.08 -2.93 4.26
CA VAL A 217 3.44 -4.19 3.90
C VAL A 217 3.25 -5.02 5.14
N TYR A 218 2.05 -5.12 5.63
CA TYR A 218 1.67 -5.91 6.80
C TYR A 218 1.24 -7.32 6.36
N LYS A 219 1.96 -8.35 6.82
CA LYS A 219 1.76 -9.75 6.42
C LYS A 219 0.87 -10.47 7.44
N GLY A 220 -0.42 -10.28 7.34
CA GLY A 220 -1.43 -10.86 8.22
C GLY A 220 -2.02 -9.82 9.18
N VAL A 221 -1.49 -9.74 10.40
CA VAL A 221 -2.05 -8.86 11.44
C VAL A 221 -1.83 -7.39 11.11
N LEU A 222 -2.91 -6.60 11.14
CA LEU A 222 -2.87 -5.14 10.99
C LEU A 222 -2.84 -4.46 12.36
N PRO A 223 -1.99 -3.42 12.55
CA PRO A 223 -2.02 -2.62 13.76
C PRO A 223 -3.39 -1.94 13.94
N SER A 224 -3.76 -1.67 15.19
CA SER A 224 -5.05 -1.08 15.53
C SER A 224 -5.32 0.25 14.83
N GLU A 225 -4.28 1.06 14.61
CA GLU A 225 -4.36 2.32 13.87
C GLU A 225 -4.81 2.14 12.40
N LEU A 226 -4.52 0.99 11.80
CA LEU A 226 -4.96 0.59 10.46
C LEU A 226 -6.08 -0.43 10.51
N SER A 227 -6.80 -0.51 11.63
CA SER A 227 -7.86 -1.48 11.85
C SER A 227 -8.84 -1.52 10.68
N GLU A 228 -8.86 -2.65 10.00
CA GLU A 228 -9.70 -2.92 8.82
C GLU A 228 -10.02 -4.41 8.78
N ASP A 229 -11.01 -4.78 7.98
CA ASP A 229 -11.42 -6.16 7.75
C ASP A 229 -10.52 -6.83 6.68
N ALA A 230 -9.41 -7.42 7.09
CA ALA A 230 -8.44 -8.07 6.20
C ALA A 230 -8.02 -9.43 6.75
N LEU A 231 -7.92 -10.45 5.89
CA LEU A 231 -7.42 -11.78 6.28
C LEU A 231 -5.93 -11.95 6.00
N GLY A 232 -5.46 -11.44 4.86
CA GLY A 232 -4.08 -11.59 4.39
C GLY A 232 -3.13 -10.51 4.89
N GLY A 233 -3.67 -9.45 5.49
CA GLY A 233 -2.91 -8.27 5.85
C GLY A 233 -3.20 -7.06 4.95
N GLY A 234 -2.27 -6.12 4.86
CA GLY A 234 -2.50 -4.90 4.10
C GLY A 234 -1.24 -4.20 3.63
N ILE A 235 -1.44 -3.32 2.67
CA ILE A 235 -0.40 -2.47 2.08
C ILE A 235 -0.78 -1.03 2.36
N ASN A 236 0.03 -0.28 3.11
CA ASN A 236 -0.19 1.13 3.38
C ASN A 236 0.83 1.99 2.63
N VAL A 237 0.36 2.72 1.64
CA VAL A 237 1.16 3.70 0.89
C VAL A 237 1.14 5.01 1.65
N VAL A 238 2.27 5.38 2.22
CA VAL A 238 2.44 6.64 2.93
C VAL A 238 2.95 7.68 1.95
N LEU A 239 2.15 8.70 1.69
CA LEU A 239 2.52 9.79 0.80
C LEU A 239 3.51 10.73 1.47
N LYS A 240 4.35 11.39 0.65
CA LYS A 240 5.31 12.38 1.14
C LYS A 240 4.61 13.54 1.83
N LYS A 241 5.07 13.82 3.04
CA LYS A 241 4.66 14.95 3.86
C LYS A 241 5.92 15.65 4.34
N GLU A 242 6.75 16.09 3.37
CA GLU A 242 8.01 16.74 3.70
C GLU A 242 7.75 17.99 4.55
N MET A 243 8.55 18.16 5.56
CA MET A 243 8.45 19.32 6.47
C MET A 243 9.38 20.46 6.06
N ASN A 244 10.17 20.27 5.01
CA ASN A 244 11.06 21.26 4.41
C ASN A 244 10.53 21.63 3.02
N ASN A 245 10.89 22.81 2.56
CA ASN A 245 10.57 23.24 1.21
C ASN A 245 11.30 22.34 0.23
N SER A 246 10.55 21.73 -0.67
CA SER A 246 11.10 20.82 -1.68
C SER A 246 10.32 20.92 -2.97
N LEU A 247 11.01 20.66 -4.07
CA LEU A 247 10.41 20.55 -5.39
C LEU A 247 11.08 19.39 -6.13
N THR A 248 10.26 18.48 -6.63
CA THR A 248 10.71 17.40 -7.51
C THR A 248 9.80 17.36 -8.72
N ALA A 249 10.38 17.39 -9.90
CA ALA A 249 9.70 17.21 -11.17
C ALA A 249 10.40 16.16 -12.01
N SER A 250 9.66 15.30 -12.68
CA SER A 250 10.25 14.34 -13.60
C SER A 250 9.44 14.16 -14.88
N TYR A 251 10.13 13.79 -15.96
CA TYR A 251 9.52 13.35 -17.20
C TYR A 251 10.21 12.09 -17.71
N SER A 252 9.44 11.15 -18.17
CA SER A 252 9.90 9.90 -18.76
C SER A 252 9.21 9.64 -20.10
N TYR A 253 10.00 9.16 -21.05
CA TYR A 253 9.54 8.69 -22.35
C TYR A 253 10.10 7.30 -22.65
N GLY A 254 9.33 6.45 -23.30
CA GLY A 254 9.81 5.12 -23.64
C GLY A 254 8.92 4.34 -24.61
N SER A 255 9.18 3.03 -24.67
CA SER A 255 8.50 2.08 -25.55
C SER A 255 6.98 2.19 -25.47
N PHE A 256 6.30 1.87 -26.56
CA PHE A 256 4.83 1.89 -26.68
C PHE A 256 4.23 3.30 -26.59
N ASN A 257 5.00 4.32 -27.01
CA ASN A 257 4.62 5.74 -26.93
C ASN A 257 4.22 6.13 -25.49
N THR A 258 5.04 5.69 -24.52
CA THR A 258 4.72 5.92 -23.11
C THR A 258 5.32 7.24 -22.64
N HIS A 259 4.46 8.12 -22.15
CA HIS A 259 4.80 9.41 -21.54
C HIS A 259 4.36 9.41 -20.09
N GLN A 260 5.26 9.77 -19.19
CA GLN A 260 4.94 9.94 -17.78
C GLN A 260 5.60 11.20 -17.27
N TRP A 261 4.87 12.02 -16.55
CA TRP A 261 5.46 13.11 -15.78
C TRP A 261 4.86 13.18 -14.39
N ASP A 262 5.62 13.69 -13.46
CA ASP A 262 5.20 13.94 -12.09
C ASP A 262 5.82 15.23 -11.55
N LEU A 263 5.07 15.86 -10.64
CA LEU A 263 5.47 17.05 -9.91
C LEU A 263 5.09 16.88 -8.44
N ASN A 264 6.04 17.11 -7.55
CA ASN A 264 5.80 17.16 -6.11
C ASN A 264 6.47 18.41 -5.54
N ALA A 265 5.70 19.23 -4.87
CA ALA A 265 6.16 20.46 -4.25
C ALA A 265 5.64 20.55 -2.81
N THR A 266 6.50 20.96 -1.91
CA THR A 266 6.16 21.24 -0.51
C THR A 266 6.67 22.62 -0.14
N TYR A 267 5.79 23.42 0.41
CA TYR A 267 6.12 24.71 0.98
C TYR A 267 5.69 24.75 2.45
N ARG A 268 6.58 25.18 3.33
CA ARG A 268 6.28 25.43 4.72
C ARG A 268 6.91 26.74 5.19
N ASP A 269 6.09 27.66 5.65
CA ASP A 269 6.57 28.83 6.37
C ASP A 269 6.82 28.48 7.85
N LYS A 270 8.05 28.68 8.29
CA LYS A 270 8.48 28.34 9.68
C LYS A 270 7.82 29.23 10.74
N LYS A 271 7.46 30.49 10.42
CA LYS A 271 6.86 31.43 11.38
C LYS A 271 5.38 31.17 11.61
N SER A 272 4.60 31.19 10.55
CA SER A 272 3.16 30.92 10.62
C SER A 272 2.83 29.46 10.83
N GLY A 273 3.73 28.54 10.40
CA GLY A 273 3.47 27.08 10.32
C GLY A 273 2.57 26.71 9.17
N PHE A 274 2.21 27.65 8.30
CA PHE A 274 1.46 27.36 7.08
C PHE A 274 2.23 26.36 6.23
N THR A 275 1.53 25.32 5.79
CA THR A 275 2.11 24.23 5.00
C THR A 275 1.21 23.98 3.81
N ALA A 276 1.79 23.86 2.64
CA ALA A 276 1.11 23.51 1.40
C ALA A 276 1.89 22.41 0.69
N ASN A 277 1.21 21.35 0.29
CA ASN A 277 1.76 20.26 -0.49
C ASN A 277 0.96 20.15 -1.78
N LEU A 278 1.66 20.00 -2.91
CA LEU A 278 1.09 19.77 -4.21
C LEU A 278 1.77 18.56 -4.84
N SER A 279 0.98 17.62 -5.30
CA SER A 279 1.44 16.47 -6.07
C SER A 279 0.58 16.32 -7.31
N SER A 280 1.19 16.09 -8.47
CA SER A 280 0.48 15.86 -9.72
C SER A 280 1.21 14.82 -10.54
N PHE A 281 0.46 14.07 -11.34
CA PHE A 281 0.98 13.06 -12.25
C PHE A 281 0.20 13.02 -13.56
N TYR A 282 0.86 12.52 -14.58
CA TYR A 282 0.30 12.23 -15.88
C TYR A 282 0.93 10.95 -16.43
N ASN A 283 0.12 10.05 -16.94
CA ASN A 283 0.55 8.84 -17.62
C ASN A 283 -0.23 8.68 -18.92
N TYR A 284 0.49 8.38 -19.99
CA TYR A 284 -0.07 8.06 -21.28
C TYR A 284 0.74 6.92 -21.91
N THR A 285 0.06 5.99 -22.55
CA THR A 285 0.69 4.96 -23.37
C THR A 285 -0.31 4.41 -24.38
N ASP A 286 0.17 4.08 -25.59
CA ASP A 286 -0.62 3.35 -26.58
C ASP A 286 -0.73 1.87 -26.23
N ASN A 287 0.12 1.34 -25.33
CA ASN A 287 0.21 -0.10 -25.00
C ASN A 287 0.27 -1.01 -26.25
N ASN A 288 0.84 -0.50 -27.34
CA ASN A 288 0.83 -1.13 -28.65
C ASN A 288 1.95 -2.18 -28.84
N TYR A 289 2.30 -2.90 -27.77
CA TYR A 289 3.27 -3.99 -27.81
C TYR A 289 2.76 -5.21 -28.60
N LYS A 290 3.71 -6.05 -29.03
CA LYS A 290 3.40 -7.28 -29.77
C LYS A 290 3.01 -8.40 -28.82
N VAL A 291 1.99 -9.18 -29.22
CA VAL A 291 1.52 -10.39 -28.56
C VAL A 291 1.57 -11.56 -29.55
N TRP A 292 1.74 -12.79 -29.07
CA TRP A 292 1.82 -13.99 -29.88
C TRP A 292 1.51 -15.25 -29.06
N GLY A 293 1.49 -16.41 -29.70
CA GLY A 293 1.22 -17.70 -29.07
C GLY A 293 -0.20 -18.22 -29.39
N ASP A 294 -0.60 -19.30 -28.71
CA ASP A 294 -1.80 -20.08 -29.02
C ASP A 294 -3.13 -19.30 -28.91
N ASN A 295 -3.12 -18.17 -28.20
CA ASN A 295 -4.30 -17.33 -28.00
C ASN A 295 -4.31 -16.10 -28.92
N VAL A 296 -3.40 -16.03 -29.91
CA VAL A 296 -3.28 -14.92 -30.87
C VAL A 296 -3.34 -15.44 -32.29
N TYR A 297 -4.56 -15.51 -32.82
CA TYR A 297 -4.82 -16.08 -34.14
C TYR A 297 -5.93 -15.32 -34.88
N ILE A 298 -6.02 -15.57 -36.16
CA ILE A 298 -7.11 -15.14 -37.02
C ILE A 298 -7.88 -16.38 -37.42
N THR A 299 -9.19 -16.37 -37.26
CA THR A 299 -10.08 -17.38 -37.79
C THR A 299 -10.68 -16.88 -39.08
N ASP A 300 -10.53 -17.63 -40.15
CA ASP A 300 -11.36 -17.48 -41.36
C ASP A 300 -12.72 -18.13 -41.06
N ASN A 301 -13.71 -17.31 -40.77
CA ASN A 301 -15.02 -17.79 -40.38
C ASN A 301 -15.74 -18.50 -41.55
N THR A 302 -15.28 -18.34 -42.81
CA THR A 302 -15.85 -19.01 -43.98
C THR A 302 -15.38 -20.47 -44.08
N THR A 303 -14.09 -20.71 -43.80
CA THR A 303 -13.45 -22.03 -43.92
C THR A 303 -13.25 -22.70 -42.55
N GLY A 304 -13.32 -21.95 -41.45
CA GLY A 304 -12.99 -22.41 -40.11
C GLY A 304 -11.48 -22.55 -39.85
N SER A 305 -10.63 -22.15 -40.82
CA SER A 305 -9.17 -22.27 -40.67
C SER A 305 -8.61 -21.26 -39.70
N ILE A 306 -7.63 -21.69 -38.86
CA ILE A 306 -6.97 -20.88 -37.86
C ILE A 306 -5.53 -20.59 -38.31
N SER A 307 -5.15 -19.32 -38.27
CA SER A 307 -3.79 -18.84 -38.54
C SER A 307 -3.20 -18.11 -37.33
N TYR A 308 -2.21 -18.71 -36.69
CA TYR A 308 -1.48 -18.08 -35.57
C TYR A 308 -0.57 -16.97 -36.08
N ILE A 309 -0.60 -15.84 -35.42
CA ILE A 309 0.17 -14.64 -35.82
C ILE A 309 0.88 -13.97 -34.63
N LYS A 310 1.85 -13.11 -34.93
CA LYS A 310 2.41 -12.12 -33.99
C LYS A 310 1.77 -10.78 -34.31
N ALA A 311 0.87 -10.31 -33.46
CA ALA A 311 0.06 -9.13 -33.68
C ALA A 311 0.48 -7.98 -32.75
N LYS A 312 0.22 -6.75 -33.18
CA LYS A 312 0.36 -5.55 -32.39
C LYS A 312 -1.00 -5.20 -31.78
N ARG A 313 -1.02 -4.88 -30.48
CA ARG A 313 -2.25 -4.36 -29.85
C ARG A 313 -2.61 -3.02 -30.52
N PHE A 314 -3.90 -2.79 -30.77
CA PHE A 314 -4.38 -1.62 -31.52
C PHE A 314 -5.45 -0.81 -30.77
N HIS A 315 -6.08 -1.39 -29.72
CA HIS A 315 -7.13 -0.78 -28.92
C HIS A 315 -6.87 -0.98 -27.42
N ASP A 316 -5.70 -0.49 -26.92
CA ASP A 316 -5.30 -0.66 -25.52
C ASP A 316 -4.69 0.63 -24.92
N LYS A 317 -5.03 1.78 -25.50
CA LYS A 317 -4.58 3.08 -25.04
C LYS A 317 -4.97 3.29 -23.57
N TYR A 318 -4.07 3.90 -22.84
CA TYR A 318 -4.30 4.30 -21.46
C TYR A 318 -3.85 5.73 -21.23
N TYR A 319 -4.72 6.49 -20.61
CA TYR A 319 -4.46 7.82 -20.13
C TYR A 319 -4.86 7.91 -18.66
N SER A 320 -4.05 8.54 -17.82
CA SER A 320 -4.46 8.95 -16.48
C SER A 320 -3.74 10.21 -16.04
N SER A 321 -4.47 11.08 -15.35
CA SER A 321 -3.92 12.27 -14.73
C SER A 321 -4.52 12.47 -13.34
N GLY A 322 -3.79 13.18 -12.49
CA GLY A 322 -4.27 13.51 -11.17
C GLY A 322 -3.48 14.64 -10.53
N ILE A 323 -4.19 15.38 -9.69
CA ILE A 323 -3.65 16.43 -8.84
C ILE A 323 -4.17 16.22 -7.42
N LYS A 324 -3.27 16.32 -6.44
CA LYS A 324 -3.60 16.29 -5.01
C LYS A 324 -2.91 17.46 -4.34
N SER A 325 -3.68 18.25 -3.61
CA SER A 325 -3.16 19.36 -2.81
C SER A 325 -3.61 19.23 -1.37
N ASN A 326 -2.75 19.57 -0.44
CA ASN A 326 -3.09 19.75 0.96
C ASN A 326 -2.56 21.11 1.42
N PHE A 327 -3.33 21.82 2.22
CA PHE A 327 -2.89 23.08 2.83
C PHE A 327 -3.46 23.23 4.23
N GLY A 328 -2.74 23.92 5.07
CA GLY A 328 -3.12 24.12 6.46
C GLY A 328 -1.95 24.51 7.34
N PHE A 329 -1.94 24.00 8.55
CA PHE A 329 -0.95 24.38 9.55
C PHE A 329 -0.29 23.14 10.17
N THR A 330 1.03 23.21 10.35
CA THR A 330 1.80 22.14 11.01
C THR A 330 2.64 22.70 12.17
N ARG A 331 2.87 21.85 13.18
CA ARG A 331 3.69 22.17 14.38
C ARG A 331 3.21 23.42 15.12
N LYS A 332 1.88 23.53 15.32
CA LYS A 332 1.29 24.57 16.17
C LYS A 332 0.93 24.03 17.56
N LYS A 333 0.77 24.92 18.55
CA LYS A 333 0.37 24.51 19.91
C LYS A 333 -0.96 23.76 19.93
N TRP A 334 -1.90 24.13 19.05
CA TRP A 334 -3.24 23.55 18.96
C TRP A 334 -3.34 22.34 18.00
N ALA A 335 -2.38 22.16 17.09
CA ALA A 335 -2.32 21.03 16.17
C ALA A 335 -0.88 20.76 15.72
N ASP A 336 -0.45 19.51 15.79
CA ASP A 336 0.78 19.07 15.17
C ASP A 336 0.61 19.01 13.63
N GLU A 337 -0.63 18.69 13.19
CA GLU A 337 -1.02 18.67 11.80
C GLU A 337 -2.52 19.00 11.70
N PHE A 338 -2.86 20.03 10.94
CA PHE A 338 -4.23 20.37 10.51
C PHE A 338 -4.18 20.72 9.04
N LEU A 339 -4.67 19.81 8.21
CA LEU A 339 -4.61 19.94 6.76
C LEU A 339 -5.98 19.71 6.13
N LEU A 340 -6.34 20.61 5.22
CA LEU A 340 -7.42 20.44 4.27
C LEU A 340 -6.82 19.95 2.96
N GLY A 341 -7.40 18.91 2.38
CA GLY A 341 -6.90 18.31 1.14
C GLY A 341 -7.97 18.27 0.06
N PHE A 342 -7.53 18.44 -1.19
CA PHE A 342 -8.32 18.27 -2.39
C PHE A 342 -7.57 17.36 -3.37
N MET A 343 -8.32 16.51 -4.03
CA MET A 343 -7.78 15.64 -5.08
C MET A 343 -8.78 15.60 -6.23
N PHE A 344 -8.24 15.65 -7.42
CA PHE A 344 -8.96 15.36 -8.65
C PHE A 344 -8.13 14.39 -9.49
N SER A 345 -8.77 13.41 -10.11
CA SER A 345 -8.10 12.48 -11.02
C SER A 345 -9.06 11.95 -12.08
N GLU A 346 -8.50 11.62 -13.23
CA GLU A 346 -9.23 11.03 -14.35
C GLU A 346 -8.43 9.92 -15.01
N THR A 347 -9.15 9.03 -15.69
CA THR A 347 -8.56 7.93 -16.46
C THR A 347 -9.46 7.62 -17.65
N ASP A 348 -8.83 7.37 -18.81
CA ASP A 348 -9.46 6.87 -20.01
C ASP A 348 -8.70 5.61 -20.46
N LYS A 349 -9.42 4.51 -20.70
CA LYS A 349 -8.84 3.21 -21.01
C LYS A 349 -9.61 2.50 -22.10
N ASP A 350 -8.92 2.21 -23.20
CA ASP A 350 -9.38 1.30 -24.24
C ASP A 350 -9.20 -0.17 -23.77
N ILE A 351 -10.14 -1.03 -24.07
CA ILE A 351 -10.13 -2.43 -23.65
C ILE A 351 -9.95 -3.32 -24.89
N GLN A 352 -8.74 -3.87 -25.05
CA GLN A 352 -8.38 -4.66 -26.23
C GLN A 352 -8.93 -6.08 -26.20
N THR A 353 -9.08 -6.70 -25.02
CA THR A 353 -9.39 -8.13 -24.92
C THR A 353 -10.43 -8.41 -23.86
N GLY A 354 -11.15 -9.52 -24.04
CA GLY A 354 -11.97 -10.11 -23.00
C GLY A 354 -11.15 -10.80 -21.91
N ALA A 355 -11.67 -11.91 -21.38
CA ALA A 355 -11.00 -12.70 -20.34
C ALA A 355 -9.69 -13.36 -20.81
N THR A 356 -9.56 -13.57 -22.13
CA THR A 356 -8.38 -14.10 -22.82
C THR A 356 -8.12 -13.29 -24.09
N MET A 357 -6.94 -13.43 -24.69
CA MET A 357 -6.60 -12.80 -25.97
C MET A 357 -7.32 -13.40 -27.18
N GLU A 358 -8.06 -14.48 -27.01
CA GLU A 358 -8.92 -15.04 -28.05
C GLU A 358 -10.13 -14.15 -28.38
N VAL A 359 -10.56 -13.35 -27.39
CA VAL A 359 -11.68 -12.39 -27.54
C VAL A 359 -11.09 -11.00 -27.73
N VAL A 360 -11.20 -10.48 -28.96
CA VAL A 360 -10.60 -9.20 -29.36
C VAL A 360 -11.69 -8.14 -29.46
N TYR A 361 -11.50 -7.03 -28.75
CA TYR A 361 -12.36 -5.86 -28.81
C TYR A 361 -11.68 -4.71 -29.58
N GLY A 362 -12.47 -3.88 -30.22
CA GLY A 362 -12.00 -2.75 -31.00
C GLY A 362 -12.67 -1.42 -30.65
N ASN A 363 -13.73 -1.42 -29.80
CA ASN A 363 -14.51 -0.23 -29.48
C ASN A 363 -14.78 -0.04 -27.99
N ARG A 364 -14.64 -1.09 -27.19
CA ARG A 364 -14.95 -1.00 -25.75
C ARG A 364 -13.99 -0.07 -25.02
N THR A 365 -14.52 0.90 -24.28
CA THR A 365 -13.75 1.85 -23.48
C THR A 365 -14.32 2.03 -22.07
N THR A 366 -13.51 2.49 -21.15
CA THR A 366 -13.93 2.88 -19.79
C THR A 366 -13.31 4.22 -19.40
N LYS A 367 -14.12 5.10 -18.82
CA LYS A 367 -13.67 6.40 -18.29
C LYS A 367 -13.96 6.50 -16.80
N TYR A 368 -13.06 7.10 -16.07
CA TYR A 368 -13.19 7.35 -14.63
C TYR A 368 -12.85 8.79 -14.31
N ASN A 369 -13.68 9.41 -13.47
CA ASN A 369 -13.42 10.72 -12.89
C ASN A 369 -13.64 10.64 -11.39
N SER A 370 -12.73 11.20 -10.61
CA SER A 370 -12.80 11.19 -9.15
C SER A 370 -12.44 12.55 -8.58
N GLY A 371 -13.29 13.06 -7.70
CA GLY A 371 -13.01 14.24 -6.88
C GLY A 371 -13.10 13.87 -5.40
N MET A 372 -12.17 14.36 -4.57
CA MET A 372 -12.14 14.09 -3.13
C MET A 372 -11.75 15.34 -2.36
N GLY A 373 -12.51 15.63 -1.29
CA GLY A 373 -12.12 16.53 -0.21
C GLY A 373 -11.67 15.75 1.03
N SER A 374 -10.73 16.28 1.78
CA SER A 374 -10.25 15.63 3.01
C SER A 374 -9.91 16.62 4.11
N LEU A 375 -10.04 16.16 5.36
CA LEU A 375 -9.65 16.89 6.57
C LEU A 375 -8.78 15.96 7.40
N GLN A 376 -7.57 16.41 7.73
CA GLN A 376 -6.65 15.70 8.60
C GLN A 376 -6.31 16.56 9.81
N TYR A 377 -6.48 16.00 11.01
CA TYR A 377 -6.08 16.60 12.26
C TYR A 377 -5.25 15.61 13.07
N LYS A 378 -4.16 16.09 13.65
CA LYS A 378 -3.34 15.33 14.57
C LYS A 378 -2.83 16.23 15.68
N LYS A 379 -2.91 15.77 16.92
CA LYS A 379 -2.34 16.42 18.09
C LYS A 379 -1.83 15.39 19.08
N ASN A 380 -0.57 15.48 19.40
CA ASN A 380 0.04 14.74 20.50
C ASN A 380 -0.11 15.58 21.79
N ASP A 381 -0.22 14.94 22.93
CA ASP A 381 -0.43 15.58 24.23
C ASP A 381 -1.64 16.55 24.23
N LEU A 382 -2.77 16.14 23.63
CA LEU A 382 -4.00 16.93 23.57
C LEU A 382 -4.64 16.99 24.96
N PHE A 383 -4.75 18.17 25.56
CA PHE A 383 -5.27 18.47 26.90
C PHE A 383 -4.48 17.82 28.04
N LEU A 384 -4.02 16.57 27.89
CA LEU A 384 -3.29 15.79 28.88
C LEU A 384 -1.99 15.29 28.24
N LYS A 385 -0.91 15.27 29.03
CA LYS A 385 0.35 14.67 28.61
C LYS A 385 0.15 13.17 28.36
N GLY A 386 0.57 12.71 27.21
CA GLY A 386 0.44 11.32 26.78
C GLY A 386 -0.87 11.01 26.04
N LEU A 387 -1.79 11.97 25.87
CA LEU A 387 -3.01 11.76 25.08
C LEU A 387 -2.80 12.21 23.63
N ASP A 388 -2.66 11.29 22.72
CA ASP A 388 -2.49 11.52 21.29
C ASP A 388 -3.80 11.27 20.55
N VAL A 389 -4.21 12.23 19.73
CA VAL A 389 -5.44 12.13 18.93
C VAL A 389 -5.11 12.38 17.46
N SER A 390 -5.66 11.56 16.58
CA SER A 390 -5.61 11.80 15.14
C SER A 390 -6.93 11.43 14.48
N THR A 391 -7.36 12.23 13.51
CA THR A 391 -8.52 11.92 12.68
C THR A 391 -8.23 12.28 11.23
N PHE A 392 -8.69 11.44 10.33
CA PHE A 392 -8.64 11.66 8.89
C PHE A 392 -10.00 11.34 8.29
N THR A 393 -10.66 12.37 7.77
CA THR A 393 -11.97 12.28 7.12
C THR A 393 -11.83 12.58 5.64
N THR A 394 -12.50 11.79 4.80
CA THR A 394 -12.56 11.99 3.35
C THR A 394 -14.01 11.92 2.86
N TYR A 395 -14.34 12.78 1.91
CA TYR A 395 -15.53 12.69 1.09
C TYR A 395 -15.13 12.62 -0.37
N SER A 396 -15.56 11.60 -1.08
CA SER A 396 -15.24 11.44 -2.51
C SER A 396 -16.50 11.20 -3.35
N LYS A 397 -16.45 11.72 -4.57
CA LYS A 397 -17.42 11.44 -5.63
C LYS A 397 -16.67 10.92 -6.84
N THR A 398 -17.11 9.77 -7.33
CA THR A 398 -16.50 9.08 -8.46
C THR A 398 -17.58 8.76 -9.49
N ASN A 399 -17.28 9.03 -10.75
CA ASN A 399 -18.05 8.54 -11.89
C ASN A 399 -17.23 7.54 -12.68
N ARG A 400 -17.85 6.43 -13.07
CA ARG A 400 -17.31 5.46 -14.02
C ARG A 400 -18.29 5.29 -15.15
N GLN A 401 -17.85 5.57 -16.37
CA GLN A 401 -18.59 5.29 -17.58
C GLN A 401 -18.02 4.05 -18.28
N VAL A 402 -18.87 3.12 -18.68
CA VAL A 402 -18.55 2.02 -19.57
C VAL A 402 -19.22 2.27 -20.90
N ILE A 403 -18.46 2.24 -21.99
CA ILE A 403 -18.92 2.46 -23.37
C ILE A 403 -18.68 1.17 -24.14
N ASP A 404 -19.76 0.46 -24.50
CA ASP A 404 -19.73 -0.79 -25.23
C ASP A 404 -21.04 -0.91 -26.03
N THR A 405 -21.08 -0.29 -27.21
CA THR A 405 -22.33 -0.11 -27.99
C THR A 405 -22.27 -0.74 -29.38
N ILE A 406 -21.17 -1.43 -29.69
CA ILE A 406 -20.94 -2.04 -31.01
C ILE A 406 -20.72 -3.53 -30.83
N ALA A 407 -21.38 -4.34 -31.61
CA ALA A 407 -21.33 -5.80 -31.54
C ALA A 407 -20.34 -6.42 -32.55
N ASP A 408 -19.62 -5.63 -33.34
CA ASP A 408 -18.71 -6.14 -34.34
C ASP A 408 -17.56 -6.95 -33.74
N MET A 409 -17.23 -8.08 -34.31
CA MET A 409 -16.11 -8.93 -33.92
C MET A 409 -14.84 -8.45 -34.60
N TYR A 410 -13.86 -8.04 -33.83
CA TYR A 410 -12.54 -7.71 -34.35
C TYR A 410 -11.60 -8.90 -34.33
N ASN A 411 -10.63 -8.91 -35.21
CA ASN A 411 -9.50 -9.83 -35.17
C ASN A 411 -8.19 -9.10 -34.82
N TRP A 412 -7.11 -9.84 -34.64
CA TRP A 412 -5.83 -9.29 -34.25
C TRP A 412 -5.13 -8.38 -35.27
N THR A 413 -5.68 -8.24 -36.51
CA THR A 413 -5.20 -7.23 -37.48
C THR A 413 -5.87 -5.87 -37.30
N GLY A 414 -6.82 -5.76 -36.37
CA GLY A 414 -7.63 -4.54 -36.16
C GLY A 414 -8.77 -4.40 -37.17
N GLN A 415 -9.05 -5.45 -37.96
CA GLN A 415 -10.15 -5.49 -38.91
C GLN A 415 -11.35 -6.21 -38.29
N ILE A 416 -12.55 -5.85 -38.74
CA ILE A 416 -13.77 -6.57 -38.40
C ILE A 416 -13.76 -7.91 -39.14
N ALA A 417 -13.95 -9.01 -38.40
CA ALA A 417 -14.02 -10.35 -38.95
C ALA A 417 -15.27 -10.48 -39.85
N LYS A 418 -15.15 -11.30 -40.91
CA LYS A 418 -16.30 -11.63 -41.75
C LYS A 418 -17.11 -12.75 -41.11
N ALA A 419 -18.43 -12.69 -41.33
CA ALA A 419 -19.35 -13.76 -40.97
C ALA A 419 -19.11 -14.99 -41.84
N PHE A 420 -19.77 -16.11 -41.51
CA PHE A 420 -19.66 -17.38 -42.24
C PHE A 420 -19.95 -17.24 -43.76
N ASN A 421 -20.82 -16.31 -44.18
CA ASN A 421 -21.13 -16.06 -45.58
C ASN A 421 -20.01 -15.29 -46.32
N GLY A 422 -18.93 -14.89 -45.66
CA GLY A 422 -17.81 -14.15 -46.25
C GLY A 422 -18.11 -12.70 -46.67
N ILE A 423 -19.35 -12.27 -46.60
CA ILE A 423 -19.84 -10.94 -47.04
C ILE A 423 -20.09 -10.02 -45.84
N ASP A 424 -20.97 -10.44 -44.94
CA ASP A 424 -21.37 -9.65 -43.78
C ASP A 424 -20.27 -9.57 -42.73
N ASN A 425 -20.34 -8.59 -41.87
CA ASN A 425 -19.47 -8.48 -40.69
C ASN A 425 -19.94 -9.47 -39.62
N ALA A 426 -18.99 -10.18 -39.02
CA ALA A 426 -19.26 -11.02 -37.86
C ALA A 426 -19.62 -10.17 -36.65
N LYS A 427 -20.59 -10.64 -35.89
CA LYS A 427 -21.09 -9.93 -34.69
C LYS A 427 -21.12 -10.87 -33.51
N TRP A 428 -20.86 -10.29 -32.34
CA TRP A 428 -21.08 -11.00 -31.08
C TRP A 428 -22.58 -11.29 -30.92
N SER A 429 -22.95 -12.51 -30.66
CA SER A 429 -24.36 -12.95 -30.59
C SER A 429 -25.10 -12.41 -29.33
N LYS A 430 -24.45 -11.68 -28.47
CA LYS A 430 -24.93 -11.33 -27.14
C LYS A 430 -25.24 -9.84 -26.97
N GLY A 431 -26.33 -9.40 -27.59
CA GLY A 431 -27.00 -8.20 -27.09
C GLY A 431 -26.43 -6.84 -27.48
N GLY A 432 -25.58 -6.73 -28.49
CA GLY A 432 -25.25 -5.44 -29.13
C GLY A 432 -23.98 -4.75 -28.64
N GLY A 433 -23.27 -5.29 -27.62
CA GLY A 433 -21.93 -4.86 -27.21
C GLY A 433 -20.88 -5.93 -27.48
N GLU A 434 -19.60 -5.57 -27.44
CA GLU A 434 -18.46 -6.51 -27.61
C GLU A 434 -18.34 -7.49 -26.43
N ALA A 435 -18.55 -7.03 -25.20
CA ALA A 435 -18.46 -7.87 -24.01
C ALA A 435 -19.80 -8.39 -23.48
N GLY A 436 -20.84 -8.27 -24.28
CA GLY A 436 -22.17 -8.74 -23.95
C GLY A 436 -23.25 -7.75 -24.35
N ARG A 437 -24.09 -7.32 -23.40
CA ARG A 437 -25.13 -6.34 -23.66
C ARG A 437 -24.56 -4.96 -23.96
N ALA A 438 -25.13 -4.28 -24.95
CA ALA A 438 -24.76 -2.88 -25.19
C ALA A 438 -24.98 -2.02 -23.95
N THR A 439 -24.02 -1.18 -23.61
CA THR A 439 -24.10 -0.34 -22.42
C THR A 439 -23.41 1.02 -22.60
N LEU A 440 -24.01 2.05 -22.03
CA LEU A 440 -23.43 3.39 -21.79
C LEU A 440 -23.49 3.73 -20.29
N ALA A 441 -23.46 2.70 -19.45
CA ALA A 441 -23.68 2.80 -18.02
C ALA A 441 -22.76 3.80 -17.32
N ASN A 442 -23.35 4.72 -16.60
CA ASN A 442 -22.70 5.62 -15.65
C ASN A 442 -22.87 5.10 -14.23
N ASN A 443 -21.79 4.75 -13.58
CA ASN A 443 -21.77 4.35 -12.17
C ASN A 443 -21.34 5.57 -11.33
N ASN A 444 -22.30 6.21 -10.65
CA ASN A 444 -22.04 7.32 -9.75
C ASN A 444 -21.88 6.81 -8.32
N GLU A 445 -20.71 6.99 -7.77
CA GLU A 445 -20.37 6.54 -6.41
C GLU A 445 -20.07 7.74 -5.52
N GLN A 446 -20.58 7.72 -4.29
CA GLN A 446 -20.22 8.67 -3.23
C GLN A 446 -19.72 7.87 -2.03
N ASN A 447 -18.65 8.37 -1.42
CA ASN A 447 -18.03 7.69 -0.32
C ASN A 447 -17.57 8.69 0.76
N ILE A 448 -17.97 8.44 2.01
CA ILE A 448 -17.47 9.14 3.19
C ILE A 448 -16.67 8.12 3.99
N ALA A 449 -15.44 8.42 4.32
CA ALA A 449 -14.67 7.62 5.25
C ALA A 449 -14.07 8.51 6.35
N ASN A 450 -14.07 7.99 7.55
CA ASN A 450 -13.38 8.57 8.70
C ASN A 450 -12.56 7.50 9.40
N ARG A 451 -11.33 7.85 9.75
CA ARG A 451 -10.48 7.07 10.64
C ARG A 451 -10.00 7.97 11.77
N SER A 452 -10.36 7.62 12.98
CA SER A 452 -9.99 8.33 14.19
C SER A 452 -9.26 7.41 15.15
N ASN A 453 -8.14 7.88 15.70
CA ASN A 453 -7.33 7.12 16.64
C ASN A 453 -7.08 8.00 17.89
N ILE A 454 -7.25 7.41 19.04
CA ILE A 454 -6.95 8.00 20.35
C ILE A 454 -5.99 7.03 21.04
N HIS A 455 -4.82 7.52 21.41
CA HIS A 455 -3.82 6.77 22.17
C HIS A 455 -3.50 7.49 23.47
N TYR A 456 -3.46 6.74 24.56
CA TYR A 456 -3.06 7.28 25.84
C TYR A 456 -1.82 6.54 26.36
N HIS A 457 -0.72 7.26 26.45
CA HIS A 457 0.54 6.80 27.03
C HIS A 457 0.46 6.93 28.54
N ILE A 458 0.05 5.86 29.24
CA ILE A 458 -0.04 5.82 30.71
C ILE A 458 1.34 6.12 31.31
N ASN A 459 2.37 5.48 30.74
CA ASN A 459 3.78 5.71 31.03
C ASN A 459 4.64 5.19 29.87
N GLU A 460 5.96 5.11 30.00
CA GLU A 460 6.85 4.61 28.95
C GLU A 460 6.65 3.10 28.63
N GLN A 461 6.02 2.38 29.54
CA GLN A 461 5.84 0.93 29.44
C GLN A 461 4.46 0.54 28.96
N HIS A 462 3.43 1.31 29.27
CA HIS A 462 2.04 0.95 29.06
C HIS A 462 1.29 2.01 28.24
N ASN A 463 0.70 1.59 27.14
CA ASN A 463 -0.11 2.41 26.26
C ASN A 463 -1.44 1.73 25.99
N VAL A 464 -2.50 2.49 25.89
CA VAL A 464 -3.82 2.02 25.45
C VAL A 464 -4.30 2.85 24.29
N GLY A 465 -5.06 2.24 23.40
CA GLY A 465 -5.57 2.94 22.22
C GLY A 465 -6.99 2.51 21.86
N VAL A 466 -7.71 3.43 21.26
CA VAL A 466 -8.99 3.20 20.63
C VAL A 466 -8.93 3.72 19.21
N SER A 467 -9.30 2.88 18.25
CA SER A 467 -9.37 3.26 16.84
C SER A 467 -10.78 3.01 16.32
N TYR A 468 -11.29 3.95 15.55
CA TYR A 468 -12.60 3.84 14.93
C TYR A 468 -12.51 4.15 13.45
N PHE A 469 -13.06 3.26 12.63
CA PHE A 469 -13.18 3.42 11.20
C PHE A 469 -14.65 3.37 10.78
N LEU A 470 -15.06 4.37 10.02
CA LEU A 470 -16.39 4.47 9.39
C LEU A 470 -16.23 4.57 7.89
N ASN A 471 -17.03 3.82 7.15
CA ASN A 471 -17.16 3.96 5.71
C ASN A 471 -18.64 3.93 5.31
N HIS A 472 -19.12 5.02 4.74
CA HIS A 472 -20.46 5.14 4.16
C HIS A 472 -20.34 5.27 2.66
N PHE A 473 -20.94 4.34 1.91
CA PHE A 473 -20.86 4.26 0.46
C PHE A 473 -22.24 4.18 -0.16
N THR A 474 -22.43 4.92 -1.26
CA THR A 474 -23.62 4.83 -2.09
C THR A 474 -23.23 4.71 -3.55
N ARG A 475 -24.02 3.93 -4.32
CA ARG A 475 -23.89 3.80 -5.76
C ARG A 475 -25.25 3.93 -6.43
N GLU A 476 -25.26 4.71 -7.50
CA GLU A 476 -26.34 4.81 -8.47
C GLU A 476 -25.80 4.42 -9.83
N ILE A 477 -26.52 3.56 -10.56
CA ILE A 477 -26.15 3.15 -11.93
C ILE A 477 -27.25 3.70 -12.82
N ASP A 478 -26.87 4.45 -13.87
CA ASP A 478 -27.75 4.93 -14.90
C ASP A 478 -27.21 4.51 -16.27
N ASP A 479 -28.01 3.76 -17.03
CA ASP A 479 -27.66 3.39 -18.39
C ASP A 479 -28.72 3.92 -19.36
N PRO A 480 -28.39 4.92 -20.21
CA PRO A 480 -29.33 5.47 -21.18
C PRO A 480 -29.90 4.47 -22.18
N LEU A 481 -29.24 3.30 -22.37
CA LEU A 481 -29.71 2.25 -23.25
C LEU A 481 -30.75 1.33 -22.62
N GLU A 482 -30.95 1.43 -21.31
CA GLU A 482 -32.03 0.69 -20.61
C GLU A 482 -33.39 1.37 -20.79
N SER A 483 -34.47 0.56 -20.70
CA SER A 483 -35.81 1.10 -20.74
C SER A 483 -36.05 2.08 -19.56
N LYS A 484 -37.00 3.01 -19.73
CA LYS A 484 -37.36 3.95 -18.70
C LYS A 484 -37.79 3.23 -17.41
N GLU A 485 -38.55 2.15 -17.53
CA GLU A 485 -39.04 1.36 -16.41
C GLU A 485 -37.88 0.70 -15.65
N ALA A 486 -36.85 0.23 -16.35
CA ALA A 486 -35.64 -0.31 -15.74
C ALA A 486 -34.85 0.76 -14.98
N ARG A 487 -34.69 1.93 -15.60
CA ARG A 487 -33.95 3.05 -14.99
C ARG A 487 -34.69 3.60 -13.77
N ASP A 488 -36.02 3.74 -13.83
CA ASP A 488 -36.85 4.22 -12.72
C ASP A 488 -36.92 3.20 -11.56
N ALA A 489 -36.72 1.90 -11.85
CA ALA A 489 -36.70 0.84 -10.85
C ALA A 489 -35.31 0.68 -10.18
N MET A 490 -34.25 1.22 -10.78
CA MET A 490 -32.90 1.18 -10.22
C MET A 490 -32.84 2.01 -8.94
N ASP A 491 -32.62 1.36 -7.79
CA ASP A 491 -32.48 2.03 -6.50
C ASP A 491 -31.02 2.31 -6.16
N LYS A 492 -30.85 3.28 -5.28
CA LYS A 492 -29.55 3.65 -4.70
C LYS A 492 -29.06 2.53 -3.79
N ARG A 493 -27.99 1.88 -4.16
CA ARG A 493 -27.32 0.84 -3.36
C ARG A 493 -26.51 1.49 -2.25
N ARG A 494 -26.68 1.05 -1.01
CA ARG A 494 -26.03 1.61 0.17
C ARG A 494 -25.24 0.54 0.91
N TYR A 495 -24.06 0.94 1.37
CA TYR A 495 -23.15 0.10 2.13
C TYR A 495 -22.51 0.92 3.25
N ASN A 496 -22.71 0.49 4.48
CA ASN A 496 -22.11 1.10 5.66
C ASN A 496 -21.25 0.07 6.36
N LYS A 497 -20.02 0.44 6.70
CA LYS A 497 -19.09 -0.38 7.45
C LYS A 497 -18.51 0.43 8.60
N GLN A 498 -18.47 -0.17 9.78
CA GLN A 498 -17.89 0.40 10.99
C GLN A 498 -16.99 -0.65 11.63
N ILE A 499 -15.83 -0.20 12.10
CA ILE A 499 -14.88 -1.06 12.82
C ILE A 499 -14.38 -0.26 14.02
N ALA A 500 -14.64 -0.75 15.21
CA ALA A 500 -14.09 -0.23 16.45
C ALA A 500 -12.99 -1.18 16.92
N SER A 501 -11.85 -0.65 17.33
CA SER A 501 -10.71 -1.43 17.84
C SER A 501 -10.23 -0.85 19.14
N PHE A 502 -9.93 -1.71 20.10
CA PHE A 502 -9.23 -1.39 21.33
C PHE A 502 -7.90 -2.12 21.33
N ASN A 503 -6.83 -1.44 21.73
CA ASN A 503 -5.52 -2.04 21.89
C ASN A 503 -4.83 -1.65 23.19
N TYR A 504 -3.98 -2.57 23.67
CA TYR A 504 -3.01 -2.35 24.72
C TYR A 504 -1.62 -2.71 24.19
N ASP A 505 -0.65 -1.79 24.38
CA ASP A 505 0.74 -2.01 24.02
C ASP A 505 1.61 -1.91 25.27
N GLY A 506 2.37 -2.98 25.57
CA GLY A 506 3.26 -3.09 26.70
C GLY A 506 4.73 -3.21 26.29
N ASN A 507 5.63 -2.53 26.98
CA ASN A 507 7.08 -2.62 26.82
C ASN A 507 7.70 -3.06 28.16
N PHE A 508 8.37 -4.21 28.15
CA PHE A 508 8.93 -4.83 29.35
C PHE A 508 10.43 -5.07 29.18
N PHE A 509 11.14 -5.31 30.29
CA PHE A 509 12.58 -5.65 30.31
C PHE A 509 13.42 -4.62 29.52
N ASP A 510 13.33 -3.34 29.89
CA ASP A 510 14.02 -2.25 29.20
C ASP A 510 13.71 -2.19 27.69
N LYS A 511 12.42 -2.39 27.33
CA LYS A 511 11.91 -2.40 25.95
C LYS A 511 12.42 -3.59 25.08
N LYS A 512 13.03 -4.61 25.69
CA LYS A 512 13.42 -5.84 24.98
C LYS A 512 12.22 -6.69 24.61
N LEU A 513 11.22 -6.77 25.48
CA LEU A 513 9.98 -7.47 25.23
C LEU A 513 8.88 -6.46 24.97
N LYS A 514 8.22 -6.58 23.82
CA LYS A 514 7.06 -5.76 23.45
C LYS A 514 5.87 -6.69 23.18
N VAL A 515 4.71 -6.31 23.70
CA VAL A 515 3.46 -7.05 23.56
C VAL A 515 2.37 -6.09 23.11
N SER A 516 1.59 -6.48 22.12
CA SER A 516 0.39 -5.75 21.72
C SER A 516 -0.80 -6.72 21.77
N LEU A 517 -1.86 -6.33 22.45
CA LEU A 517 -3.13 -7.05 22.50
C LEU A 517 -4.20 -6.17 21.88
N PHE A 518 -5.10 -6.76 21.09
CA PHE A 518 -6.17 -5.97 20.48
C PHE A 518 -7.45 -6.78 20.33
N TYR A 519 -8.55 -6.04 20.35
CA TYR A 519 -9.90 -6.50 20.08
C TYR A 519 -10.54 -5.59 19.04
N LYS A 520 -11.29 -6.16 18.08
CA LYS A 520 -11.95 -5.46 16.99
C LYS A 520 -13.43 -5.89 16.91
N LYS A 521 -14.33 -4.93 16.86
CA LYS A 521 -15.75 -5.12 16.57
C LYS A 521 -16.05 -4.67 15.15
N TYR A 522 -16.62 -5.55 14.35
CA TYR A 522 -16.99 -5.29 12.97
C TYR A 522 -18.50 -5.20 12.84
N GLN A 523 -18.97 -4.20 12.08
CA GLN A 523 -20.37 -4.03 11.74
C GLN A 523 -20.52 -3.59 10.29
N GLN A 524 -21.47 -4.19 9.58
CA GLN A 524 -21.81 -3.86 8.20
C GLN A 524 -23.33 -3.85 8.01
N ASN A 525 -23.84 -2.80 7.36
CA ASN A 525 -25.23 -2.69 6.93
C ASN A 525 -25.26 -2.48 5.43
N VAL A 526 -26.06 -3.28 4.74
CA VAL A 526 -26.21 -3.25 3.28
C VAL A 526 -27.66 -3.10 2.93
N ARG A 527 -27.97 -2.15 2.02
CA ARG A 527 -29.31 -1.98 1.47
C ARG A 527 -29.25 -1.92 -0.04
N LEU A 528 -30.06 -2.72 -0.69
CA LEU A 528 -30.28 -2.67 -2.13
C LEU A 528 -31.71 -3.09 -2.46
N THR A 529 -32.18 -2.62 -3.61
CA THR A 529 -33.43 -3.08 -4.21
C THR A 529 -33.08 -3.81 -5.50
N GLU A 530 -33.51 -5.05 -5.61
CA GLU A 530 -33.47 -5.82 -6.86
C GLU A 530 -34.79 -5.63 -7.57
N TYR A 531 -34.77 -5.60 -8.90
CA TYR A 531 -35.96 -5.53 -9.72
C TYR A 531 -35.95 -6.58 -10.82
N THR A 532 -37.14 -7.06 -11.13
CA THR A 532 -37.38 -7.94 -12.28
C THR A 532 -38.44 -7.29 -13.16
N ILE A 533 -38.14 -7.14 -14.43
CA ILE A 533 -39.06 -6.58 -15.41
C ILE A 533 -39.60 -7.73 -16.25
N LYS A 534 -40.93 -7.87 -16.28
CA LYS A 534 -41.63 -8.81 -17.16
C LYS A 534 -42.41 -8.04 -18.19
N ARG A 535 -42.27 -8.42 -19.44
CA ARG A 535 -43.13 -7.90 -20.51
C ARG A 535 -44.51 -8.54 -20.37
N VAL A 536 -45.54 -7.72 -20.29
CA VAL A 536 -46.94 -8.12 -20.23
C VAL A 536 -47.67 -7.54 -21.45
N PRO A 537 -48.87 -8.05 -21.81
CA PRO A 537 -49.56 -7.63 -23.06
C PRO A 537 -49.80 -6.14 -23.20
N MET A 538 -49.91 -5.39 -22.12
CA MET A 538 -50.16 -3.94 -22.13
C MET A 538 -49.00 -3.11 -21.52
N GLY A 539 -47.78 -3.59 -21.56
CA GLY A 539 -46.63 -2.84 -21.04
C GLY A 539 -45.59 -3.70 -20.31
N TYR A 540 -45.09 -3.22 -19.18
CA TYR A 540 -44.10 -3.90 -18.35
C TYR A 540 -44.58 -3.97 -16.90
N GLU A 541 -44.43 -5.15 -16.30
CA GLU A 541 -44.59 -5.32 -14.85
C GLU A 541 -43.21 -5.29 -14.18
N VAL A 542 -43.02 -4.34 -13.25
CA VAL A 542 -41.78 -4.22 -12.46
C VAL A 542 -42.03 -4.77 -11.07
N LYS A 543 -41.40 -5.88 -10.72
CA LYS A 543 -41.39 -6.45 -9.37
C LYS A 543 -40.09 -6.04 -8.67
N THR A 544 -40.22 -5.44 -7.50
CA THR A 544 -39.04 -5.03 -6.68
C THR A 544 -38.95 -5.86 -5.41
N THR A 545 -37.73 -6.23 -5.03
CA THR A 545 -37.42 -6.92 -3.77
C THR A 545 -36.36 -6.12 -3.02
N LYS A 546 -36.71 -5.66 -1.81
CA LYS A 546 -35.76 -4.88 -0.97
C LYS A 546 -34.98 -5.83 -0.08
N HIS A 547 -33.67 -5.66 -0.06
CA HIS A 547 -32.75 -6.37 0.83
C HIS A 547 -32.16 -5.36 1.82
N ASP A 548 -32.33 -5.63 3.11
CA ASP A 548 -31.69 -4.89 4.21
C ASP A 548 -31.01 -5.92 5.11
N ARG A 549 -29.68 -5.90 5.13
CA ARG A 549 -28.91 -6.91 5.85
C ARG A 549 -27.89 -6.27 6.78
N LYS A 550 -27.91 -6.67 8.04
CA LYS A 550 -26.91 -6.33 9.04
C LYS A 550 -26.03 -7.55 9.32
N MET A 551 -24.72 -7.33 9.39
CA MET A 551 -23.73 -8.32 9.79
C MET A 551 -22.84 -7.74 10.88
N GLU A 552 -22.51 -8.57 11.87
CA GLU A 552 -21.61 -8.25 12.97
C GLU A 552 -20.67 -9.43 13.21
N ASP A 553 -19.43 -9.14 13.57
CA ASP A 553 -18.46 -10.15 13.99
C ASP A 553 -17.38 -9.51 14.86
N ASP A 554 -16.56 -10.35 15.50
CA ASP A 554 -15.51 -9.95 16.43
C ASP A 554 -14.17 -10.54 16.01
N GLY A 555 -13.12 -9.71 16.04
CA GLY A 555 -11.74 -10.13 15.84
C GLY A 555 -10.90 -9.80 17.07
N TYR A 556 -9.88 -10.61 17.33
CA TYR A 556 -8.95 -10.36 18.42
C TYR A 556 -7.60 -10.99 18.11
N GLY A 557 -6.57 -10.46 18.72
CA GLY A 557 -5.23 -10.99 18.50
C GLY A 557 -4.19 -10.40 19.41
N ALA A 558 -3.01 -10.94 19.25
CA ALA A 558 -1.83 -10.53 19.99
C ALA A 558 -0.60 -10.51 19.09
N THR A 559 0.32 -9.61 19.36
CA THR A 559 1.67 -9.63 18.82
C THR A 559 2.68 -9.57 19.97
N ILE A 560 3.80 -10.23 19.79
CA ILE A 560 4.90 -10.24 20.74
C ILE A 560 6.21 -10.14 19.98
N SER A 561 7.13 -9.34 20.47
CA SER A 561 8.51 -9.34 19.98
C SER A 561 9.50 -9.33 21.12
N TYR A 562 10.60 -10.05 20.95
CA TYR A 562 11.69 -10.11 21.91
C TYR A 562 13.02 -9.82 21.21
N ALA A 563 13.68 -8.75 21.63
CA ALA A 563 15.03 -8.43 21.19
C ALA A 563 16.04 -9.27 21.98
N VAL A 564 16.42 -10.41 21.40
CA VAL A 564 17.45 -11.31 22.00
C VAL A 564 18.78 -10.56 22.15
N THR A 565 19.13 -9.80 21.14
CA THR A 565 20.22 -8.82 21.13
C THR A 565 19.74 -7.54 20.42
N PRO A 566 20.48 -6.42 20.48
CA PRO A 566 20.12 -5.23 19.69
C PRO A 566 20.03 -5.47 18.16
N LYS A 567 20.57 -6.59 17.68
CA LYS A 567 20.60 -6.97 16.26
C LYS A 567 19.75 -8.20 15.90
N ILE A 568 19.21 -8.91 16.89
CA ILE A 568 18.42 -10.12 16.66
C ILE A 568 17.10 -9.98 17.40
N MET A 569 16.00 -10.02 16.65
CA MET A 569 14.65 -9.93 17.17
C MET A 569 13.83 -11.12 16.68
N ILE A 570 13.13 -11.76 17.59
CA ILE A 570 12.14 -12.80 17.31
C ILE A 570 10.77 -12.17 17.54
N SER A 571 9.82 -12.42 16.64
CA SER A 571 8.45 -11.93 16.76
C SER A 571 7.46 -13.06 16.49
N ALA A 572 6.33 -13.00 17.17
CA ALA A 572 5.20 -13.88 16.90
C ALA A 572 3.92 -13.06 16.91
N SER A 573 2.94 -13.47 16.11
CA SER A 573 1.60 -12.88 16.15
C SER A 573 0.53 -13.94 15.90
N ALA A 574 -0.62 -13.76 16.55
CA ALA A 574 -1.81 -14.58 16.35
C ALA A 574 -3.05 -13.70 16.29
N GLU A 575 -3.98 -14.01 15.39
CA GLU A 575 -5.20 -13.23 15.22
C GLU A 575 -6.36 -14.13 14.74
N ARG A 576 -7.55 -13.91 15.30
CA ARG A 576 -8.80 -14.22 14.62
C ARG A 576 -9.17 -13.02 13.76
N ALA A 577 -8.89 -13.10 12.46
CA ALA A 577 -9.15 -12.06 11.48
C ALA A 577 -10.52 -12.27 10.83
N ILE A 578 -11.24 -11.18 10.59
CA ILE A 578 -12.55 -11.17 9.93
C ILE A 578 -12.45 -10.32 8.66
N ARG A 579 -13.11 -10.77 7.59
CA ARG A 579 -13.37 -9.95 6.40
C ARG A 579 -14.87 -9.95 6.08
N LEU A 580 -15.43 -8.76 6.06
CA LEU A 580 -16.80 -8.54 5.62
C LEU A 580 -16.89 -8.58 4.08
N PRO A 581 -18.00 -9.04 3.49
CA PRO A 581 -18.17 -9.01 2.04
C PRO A 581 -17.98 -7.61 1.46
N GLY A 582 -17.22 -7.54 0.38
CA GLY A 582 -16.92 -6.27 -0.29
C GLY A 582 -18.13 -5.70 -1.05
N ILE A 583 -18.06 -4.41 -1.38
CA ILE A 583 -19.17 -3.68 -2.05
C ILE A 583 -19.61 -4.37 -3.34
N THR A 584 -18.66 -4.75 -4.22
CA THR A 584 -18.99 -5.43 -5.48
C THR A 584 -19.45 -6.88 -5.27
N GLU A 585 -18.95 -7.55 -4.22
CA GLU A 585 -19.32 -8.93 -3.90
C GLU A 585 -20.78 -9.02 -3.47
N ILE A 586 -21.23 -8.11 -2.62
CA ILE A 586 -22.57 -8.16 -2.03
C ILE A 586 -23.61 -7.35 -2.83
N LEU A 587 -23.23 -6.22 -3.41
CA LEU A 587 -24.12 -5.36 -4.19
C LEU A 587 -24.12 -5.68 -5.69
N GLY A 588 -23.20 -6.51 -6.17
CA GLY A 588 -23.00 -6.77 -7.59
C GLY A 588 -22.55 -5.54 -8.39
N ASN A 589 -22.44 -5.69 -9.70
CA ASN A 589 -22.23 -4.62 -10.66
C ASN A 589 -22.66 -5.08 -12.06
N THR A 590 -23.82 -4.67 -12.52
CA THR A 590 -24.41 -5.10 -13.79
C THR A 590 -23.56 -4.70 -14.99
N SER A 591 -22.85 -3.57 -14.95
CA SER A 591 -21.92 -3.15 -16.02
C SER A 591 -20.65 -4.01 -16.13
N GLU A 592 -20.41 -4.91 -15.17
CA GLU A 592 -19.33 -5.89 -15.12
C GLU A 592 -19.85 -7.34 -15.15
N ASN A 593 -21.14 -7.55 -15.43
CA ASN A 593 -21.83 -8.83 -15.39
C ASN A 593 -21.70 -9.55 -14.03
N ILE A 594 -21.81 -8.80 -12.94
CA ILE A 594 -21.76 -9.33 -11.58
C ILE A 594 -23.12 -9.16 -10.91
N ASP A 595 -23.75 -10.27 -10.59
CA ASP A 595 -24.98 -10.29 -9.82
C ASP A 595 -24.72 -10.04 -8.33
N PRO A 596 -25.65 -9.36 -7.62
CA PRO A 596 -25.54 -9.20 -6.18
C PRO A 596 -25.70 -10.54 -5.45
N ASN A 597 -25.00 -10.70 -4.32
CA ASN A 597 -25.22 -11.81 -3.41
C ASN A 597 -25.32 -11.32 -1.97
N THR A 598 -26.55 -11.09 -1.53
CA THR A 598 -26.85 -10.67 -0.17
C THR A 598 -26.75 -11.79 0.87
N SER A 599 -26.59 -13.06 0.46
CA SER A 599 -26.45 -14.22 1.35
C SER A 599 -25.01 -14.48 1.81
N LEU A 600 -24.01 -13.75 1.26
CA LEU A 600 -22.60 -13.92 1.61
C LEU A 600 -22.36 -13.78 3.11
N ARG A 601 -21.61 -14.71 3.68
CA ARG A 601 -21.16 -14.67 5.08
C ARG A 601 -19.79 -14.00 5.17
N PRO A 602 -19.47 -13.36 6.31
CA PRO A 602 -18.11 -12.90 6.59
C PRO A 602 -17.11 -14.07 6.51
N GLU A 603 -15.97 -13.81 5.91
CA GLU A 603 -14.83 -14.72 5.99
C GLU A 603 -14.16 -14.58 7.35
N ASN A 604 -13.65 -15.67 7.86
CA ASN A 604 -12.81 -15.64 9.04
C ASN A 604 -11.54 -16.47 8.86
N SER A 605 -10.46 -16.04 9.50
CA SER A 605 -9.18 -16.74 9.43
C SER A 605 -8.50 -16.75 10.80
N ARG A 606 -7.93 -17.90 11.16
CA ARG A 606 -6.99 -17.99 12.26
C ARG A 606 -5.58 -17.84 11.69
N ASN A 607 -4.99 -16.71 11.96
CA ASN A 607 -3.67 -16.34 11.46
C ASN A 607 -2.62 -16.54 12.53
N PHE A 608 -1.50 -17.14 12.16
CA PHE A 608 -0.31 -17.22 12.98
C PHE A 608 0.92 -16.85 12.18
N ASN A 609 1.84 -16.07 12.76
CA ASN A 609 3.13 -15.73 12.18
C ASN A 609 4.24 -15.92 13.21
N LEU A 610 5.42 -16.35 12.72
CA LEU A 610 6.66 -16.38 13.48
C LEU A 610 7.76 -15.74 12.64
N GLY A 611 8.30 -14.63 13.12
CA GLY A 611 9.27 -13.79 12.43
C GLY A 611 10.64 -13.79 13.11
N PHE A 612 11.69 -13.80 12.29
CA PHE A 612 13.07 -13.61 12.69
C PHE A 612 13.63 -12.41 11.95
N ASN A 613 14.14 -11.43 12.68
CA ASN A 613 14.81 -10.28 12.10
C ASN A 613 16.24 -10.24 12.59
N ILE A 614 17.16 -10.29 11.63
CA ILE A 614 18.58 -10.19 11.84
C ILE A 614 19.00 -8.82 11.32
N GLY A 615 19.32 -7.91 12.23
CA GLY A 615 19.77 -6.58 11.90
C GLY A 615 21.16 -6.60 11.28
N ASN A 616 21.63 -5.43 10.89
CA ASN A 616 22.85 -5.32 10.12
C ASN A 616 24.09 -5.67 10.95
N PHE A 617 24.73 -6.77 10.60
CA PHE A 617 26.05 -7.14 11.11
C PHE A 617 27.13 -6.50 10.24
N ILE A 618 27.99 -5.71 10.83
CA ILE A 618 29.07 -5.00 10.14
C ILE A 618 30.38 -5.76 10.39
N PHE A 619 31.02 -6.21 9.31
CA PHE A 619 32.32 -6.90 9.31
C PHE A 619 33.28 -6.14 8.39
N GLY A 620 34.03 -5.19 8.93
CA GLY A 620 34.87 -4.30 8.15
C GLY A 620 34.03 -3.44 7.18
N LYS A 621 34.14 -3.67 5.88
CA LYS A 621 33.37 -2.98 4.83
C LYS A 621 32.07 -3.72 4.42
N ASN A 622 31.81 -4.87 5.02
CA ASN A 622 30.65 -5.69 4.70
C ASN A 622 29.54 -5.46 5.73
N GLU A 623 28.33 -5.37 5.27
CA GLU A 623 27.12 -5.28 6.10
C GLU A 623 26.13 -6.32 5.63
N LEU A 624 25.65 -7.16 6.54
CA LEU A 624 24.73 -8.25 6.27
C LEU A 624 23.53 -8.17 7.22
N GLY A 625 22.34 -8.22 6.65
CA GLY A 625 21.08 -8.26 7.39
C GLY A 625 20.06 -9.10 6.68
N GLY A 626 19.01 -9.52 7.39
CA GLY A 626 17.97 -10.32 6.78
C GLY A 626 16.78 -10.53 7.68
N GLU A 627 15.77 -11.15 7.11
CA GLU A 627 14.55 -11.51 7.83
C GLU A 627 13.91 -12.75 7.23
N ALA A 628 13.20 -13.49 8.05
CA ALA A 628 12.35 -14.60 7.65
C ALA A 628 11.04 -14.53 8.43
N ASN A 629 9.94 -14.86 7.78
CA ASN A 629 8.63 -14.92 8.39
C ASN A 629 7.92 -16.20 7.95
N PHE A 630 7.54 -17.04 8.90
CA PHE A 630 6.73 -18.24 8.73
C PHE A 630 5.29 -17.90 9.05
N PHE A 631 4.35 -18.45 8.29
CA PHE A 631 2.94 -18.18 8.53
C PHE A 631 2.04 -19.39 8.30
N VAL A 632 0.91 -19.39 9.01
CA VAL A 632 -0.20 -20.33 8.83
C VAL A 632 -1.50 -19.51 8.83
N ARG A 633 -2.40 -19.83 7.90
CA ARG A 633 -3.74 -19.22 7.75
C ARG A 633 -4.78 -20.34 7.61
N ASP A 634 -5.66 -20.50 8.57
CA ASP A 634 -6.82 -21.40 8.51
C ASP A 634 -8.07 -20.56 8.24
N ILE A 635 -8.51 -20.55 6.98
CA ILE A 635 -9.54 -19.67 6.45
C ILE A 635 -10.83 -20.44 6.29
N ARG A 636 -11.95 -19.84 6.68
CA ARG A 636 -13.31 -20.35 6.49
C ARG A 636 -14.15 -19.33 5.75
N ASP A 637 -15.12 -19.85 5.00
CA ASP A 637 -16.07 -19.06 4.21
C ASP A 637 -15.41 -18.09 3.21
N LEU A 638 -14.24 -18.47 2.63
CA LEU A 638 -13.54 -17.66 1.66
C LEU A 638 -14.46 -17.27 0.50
N ILE A 639 -14.59 -15.97 0.22
CA ILE A 639 -15.43 -15.45 -0.85
C ILE A 639 -14.65 -15.43 -2.15
N GLN A 640 -15.15 -16.15 -3.13
CA GLN A 640 -14.56 -16.20 -4.47
C GLN A 640 -15.64 -16.00 -5.54
N ARG A 641 -15.20 -15.68 -6.74
CA ARG A 641 -16.05 -15.63 -7.92
C ARG A 641 -16.54 -17.04 -8.24
N GLY A 642 -17.86 -17.24 -8.25
CA GLY A 642 -18.51 -18.45 -8.64
C GLY A 642 -18.39 -18.75 -10.14
N VAL A 643 -18.88 -19.90 -10.57
CA VAL A 643 -19.00 -20.25 -11.97
C VAL A 643 -20.24 -19.58 -12.56
N PRO A 644 -20.21 -19.08 -13.83
CA PRO A 644 -21.42 -18.53 -14.45
C PRO A 644 -22.59 -19.50 -14.37
N ARG A 645 -23.74 -19.03 -13.92
CA ARG A 645 -24.97 -19.82 -13.84
C ARG A 645 -25.64 -19.81 -15.22
N ASN A 646 -25.82 -20.97 -15.80
CA ASN A 646 -26.44 -21.18 -17.11
C ASN A 646 -25.64 -20.59 -18.30
N THR A 647 -26.31 -20.37 -19.41
CA THR A 647 -25.76 -19.75 -20.64
C THR A 647 -25.54 -18.23 -20.53
N SER A 648 -25.83 -17.63 -19.36
CA SER A 648 -25.59 -16.19 -19.14
C SER A 648 -24.14 -15.96 -18.73
N ASP A 649 -23.53 -14.86 -19.21
CA ASP A 649 -22.19 -14.45 -18.81
C ASP A 649 -22.13 -13.81 -17.40
N PHE A 650 -23.25 -13.78 -16.69
CA PHE A 650 -23.34 -13.27 -15.34
C PHE A 650 -22.84 -14.29 -14.33
N TYR A 651 -22.07 -13.82 -13.37
CA TYR A 651 -21.58 -14.62 -12.26
C TYR A 651 -21.84 -13.93 -10.93
N GLN A 652 -21.80 -14.69 -9.87
CA GLN A 652 -22.03 -14.26 -8.50
C GLN A 652 -20.84 -14.65 -7.63
N PHE A 653 -20.57 -13.90 -6.58
CA PHE A 653 -19.60 -14.31 -5.58
C PHE A 653 -20.23 -15.32 -4.61
N GLU A 654 -19.46 -16.28 -4.16
CA GLU A 654 -19.87 -17.38 -3.28
C GLU A 654 -18.84 -17.62 -2.18
N ASN A 655 -19.28 -18.20 -1.04
CA ASN A 655 -18.38 -18.66 0.01
C ASN A 655 -17.82 -20.04 -0.34
N LEU A 656 -16.51 -20.17 -0.52
CA LEU A 656 -15.82 -21.40 -0.96
C LEU A 656 -15.46 -22.33 0.22
N GLY A 657 -16.03 -22.41 1.29
CA GLY A 657 -15.65 -23.34 2.37
C GLY A 657 -14.29 -23.03 3.03
N LYS A 658 -13.42 -24.02 3.20
CA LYS A 658 -12.18 -23.91 3.98
C LYS A 658 -10.92 -23.89 3.11
N VAL A 659 -9.94 -23.06 3.50
CA VAL A 659 -8.62 -23.00 2.86
C VAL A 659 -7.54 -22.98 3.96
N LEU A 660 -6.52 -23.82 3.80
CA LEU A 660 -5.33 -23.81 4.63
C LEU A 660 -4.14 -23.30 3.82
N SER A 661 -3.56 -22.17 4.23
CA SER A 661 -2.35 -21.62 3.63
C SER A 661 -1.21 -21.62 4.64
N LYS A 662 -0.04 -22.13 4.25
CA LYS A 662 1.19 -22.10 5.04
C LYS A 662 2.35 -21.71 4.15
N GLY A 663 3.32 -20.99 4.71
CA GLY A 663 4.45 -20.58 3.90
C GLY A 663 5.56 -19.90 4.67
N VAL A 664 6.53 -19.44 3.89
CA VAL A 664 7.70 -18.71 4.38
C VAL A 664 8.06 -17.61 3.39
N ASP A 665 8.40 -16.46 3.94
CA ASP A 665 9.01 -15.34 3.24
C ASP A 665 10.38 -15.09 3.82
N ALA A 666 11.38 -14.88 2.98
CA ALA A 666 12.74 -14.56 3.40
C ALA A 666 13.31 -13.39 2.59
N GLU A 667 14.09 -12.57 3.25
CA GLU A 667 14.83 -11.47 2.63
C GLU A 667 16.25 -11.44 3.20
N LEU A 668 17.25 -11.34 2.32
CA LEU A 668 18.66 -11.17 2.65
C LEU A 668 19.19 -9.90 2.01
N ARG A 669 19.79 -9.04 2.82
CA ARG A 669 20.39 -7.77 2.39
C ARG A 669 21.90 -7.80 2.65
N TYR A 670 22.66 -7.49 1.62
CA TYR A 670 24.10 -7.37 1.69
C TYR A 670 24.56 -6.02 1.13
N ASN A 671 25.46 -5.39 1.83
CA ASN A 671 26.09 -4.14 1.41
C ASN A 671 27.61 -4.24 1.57
N TRP A 672 28.35 -3.96 0.49
CA TRP A 672 29.78 -3.88 0.53
C TRP A 672 30.25 -2.44 0.33
N ASN A 673 30.95 -1.89 1.31
CA ASN A 673 31.61 -0.59 1.27
C ASN A 673 30.66 0.56 0.85
N LYS A 674 29.35 0.45 1.11
CA LYS A 674 28.33 1.42 0.67
C LYS A 674 28.33 1.66 -0.86
N LYS A 675 28.89 0.73 -1.62
CA LYS A 675 28.98 0.82 -3.09
C LYS A 675 28.25 -0.30 -3.81
N PHE A 676 28.26 -1.48 -3.24
CA PHE A 676 27.59 -2.64 -3.83
C PHE A 676 26.51 -3.14 -2.90
N PHE A 677 25.27 -3.12 -3.37
CA PHE A 677 24.08 -3.53 -2.65
C PHE A 677 23.49 -4.73 -3.33
N VAL A 678 23.09 -5.72 -2.54
CA VAL A 678 22.36 -6.89 -3.02
C VAL A 678 21.17 -7.11 -2.08
N ASN A 679 20.00 -7.31 -2.68
CA ASN A 679 18.80 -7.74 -1.98
C ASN A 679 18.25 -9.00 -2.65
N VAL A 680 18.08 -10.06 -1.89
CA VAL A 680 17.51 -11.33 -2.33
C VAL A 680 16.24 -11.59 -1.55
N VAL A 681 15.16 -11.82 -2.27
CA VAL A 681 13.84 -12.10 -1.71
C VAL A 681 13.34 -13.41 -2.27
N ALA A 682 12.82 -14.27 -1.40
CA ALA A 682 12.14 -15.50 -1.79
C ALA A 682 10.86 -15.69 -0.97
N SER A 683 9.81 -16.16 -1.63
CA SER A 683 8.52 -16.42 -1.00
C SER A 683 7.97 -17.74 -1.52
N TYR A 684 7.60 -18.59 -0.57
CA TYR A 684 6.93 -19.86 -0.86
C TYR A 684 5.69 -20.00 0.01
N PHE A 685 4.59 -20.42 -0.58
CA PHE A 685 3.40 -20.79 0.16
C PHE A 685 2.67 -21.95 -0.48
N ASP A 686 1.99 -22.73 0.34
CA ASP A 686 1.12 -23.83 -0.04
C ASP A 686 -0.29 -23.55 0.48
N ALA A 687 -1.14 -23.00 -0.39
CA ALA A 687 -2.54 -22.69 -0.08
C ALA A 687 -3.44 -23.73 -0.72
N ARG A 688 -4.13 -24.53 0.12
CA ARG A 688 -4.94 -25.66 -0.33
C ARG A 688 -6.38 -25.53 0.11
N PHE A 689 -7.28 -25.97 -0.75
CA PHE A 689 -8.67 -26.19 -0.37
C PHE A 689 -8.75 -27.32 0.68
N ASN A 690 -9.39 -27.06 1.81
CA ASN A 690 -9.31 -27.94 2.99
C ASN A 690 -10.72 -28.30 3.55
N LEU A 691 -11.72 -28.38 2.69
CA LEU A 691 -13.04 -28.94 2.98
C LEU A 691 -13.21 -30.22 2.19
N GLN A 692 -13.40 -31.35 2.88
CA GLN A 692 -13.42 -32.66 2.22
C GLN A 692 -14.80 -32.97 1.61
N TYR A 693 -15.84 -32.71 2.36
CA TYR A 693 -17.21 -33.03 1.94
C TYR A 693 -18.07 -31.78 1.84
N ASP A 694 -19.00 -31.78 0.90
CA ASP A 694 -20.07 -30.78 0.83
C ASP A 694 -21.17 -31.01 1.88
N GLU A 695 -22.25 -30.23 1.82
CA GLU A 695 -23.39 -30.35 2.76
C GLU A 695 -24.20 -31.63 2.57
N TYR A 696 -24.03 -32.34 1.45
CA TYR A 696 -24.67 -33.61 1.11
C TYR A 696 -23.78 -34.82 1.37
N GLY A 697 -22.55 -34.63 1.89
CA GLY A 697 -21.58 -35.69 2.15
C GLY A 697 -20.82 -36.15 0.91
N ILE A 698 -20.86 -35.39 -0.20
CA ILE A 698 -20.12 -35.69 -1.43
C ILE A 698 -18.72 -35.10 -1.31
N GLU A 699 -17.69 -35.91 -1.61
CA GLU A 699 -16.30 -35.46 -1.55
C GLU A 699 -15.98 -34.50 -2.70
N TYR A 700 -15.41 -33.35 -2.37
CA TYR A 700 -14.94 -32.41 -3.38
C TYR A 700 -13.72 -32.97 -4.13
N PHE A 701 -13.78 -33.08 -5.45
CA PHE A 701 -12.69 -33.57 -6.30
C PHE A 701 -11.42 -32.73 -6.18
N TYR A 702 -11.50 -31.50 -5.72
CA TYR A 702 -10.38 -30.59 -5.49
C TYR A 702 -9.94 -30.53 -4.01
N TYR A 703 -10.41 -31.43 -3.14
CA TYR A 703 -9.93 -31.55 -1.77
C TYR A 703 -8.41 -31.73 -1.74
N LYS A 704 -7.71 -30.94 -0.90
CA LYS A 704 -6.25 -30.82 -0.83
C LYS A 704 -5.55 -30.30 -2.09
N SER A 705 -6.27 -29.94 -3.14
CA SER A 705 -5.68 -29.28 -4.30
C SER A 705 -5.25 -27.85 -3.95
N ARG A 706 -4.15 -27.39 -4.55
CA ARG A 706 -3.74 -25.97 -4.43
C ARG A 706 -4.81 -25.05 -5.01
N LEU A 707 -4.90 -23.87 -4.41
CA LEU A 707 -5.76 -22.84 -4.97
C LEU A 707 -5.34 -22.52 -6.40
N ARG A 708 -6.33 -22.48 -7.27
CA ARG A 708 -6.16 -22.10 -8.66
C ARG A 708 -5.66 -20.67 -8.80
N ASN A 709 -4.88 -20.43 -9.86
CA ASN A 709 -4.41 -19.10 -10.25
C ASN A 709 -3.60 -18.38 -9.12
N ALA A 710 -2.84 -19.14 -8.33
CA ALA A 710 -2.05 -18.67 -7.21
C ALA A 710 -0.57 -19.10 -7.39
N PRO A 711 0.34 -18.21 -7.81
CA PRO A 711 1.76 -18.53 -7.94
C PRO A 711 2.36 -18.77 -6.54
N TYR A 712 2.77 -19.99 -6.28
CA TYR A 712 3.18 -20.46 -4.95
C TYR A 712 4.66 -20.27 -4.62
N PHE A 713 5.49 -19.97 -5.62
CA PHE A 713 6.88 -19.62 -5.44
C PHE A 713 7.28 -18.41 -6.28
N THR A 714 7.87 -17.43 -5.63
CA THR A 714 8.42 -16.23 -6.29
C THR A 714 9.78 -15.88 -5.71
N GLY A 715 10.68 -15.38 -6.54
CA GLY A 715 11.98 -14.89 -6.14
C GLY A 715 12.31 -13.55 -6.79
N ASN A 716 13.02 -12.70 -6.08
CA ASN A 716 13.57 -11.46 -6.62
C ASN A 716 15.03 -11.32 -6.16
N PHE A 717 15.89 -10.97 -7.12
CA PHE A 717 17.27 -10.59 -6.88
C PHE A 717 17.49 -9.19 -7.43
N ASN A 718 17.90 -8.29 -6.58
CA ASN A 718 18.24 -6.92 -6.96
C ASN A 718 19.70 -6.62 -6.58
N ALA A 719 20.49 -6.13 -7.53
CA ALA A 719 21.86 -5.73 -7.30
C ALA A 719 22.09 -4.31 -7.83
N GLU A 720 22.78 -3.49 -7.06
CA GLU A 720 23.14 -2.14 -7.45
C GLU A 720 24.64 -1.88 -7.16
N TYR A 721 25.33 -1.24 -8.10
CA TYR A 721 26.68 -0.78 -7.90
C TYR A 721 26.78 0.73 -8.14
N LEU A 722 27.40 1.45 -7.19
CA LEU A 722 27.57 2.89 -7.19
C LEU A 722 29.01 3.29 -7.52
N PHE A 723 29.15 4.06 -8.59
CA PHE A 723 30.39 4.73 -8.96
C PHE A 723 30.30 6.20 -8.58
N ASN A 724 31.15 6.63 -7.69
CA ASN A 724 31.28 8.05 -7.34
C ASN A 724 32.44 8.67 -8.14
N ASN A 725 32.25 9.89 -8.63
CA ASN A 725 33.27 10.66 -9.37
C ASN A 725 33.78 10.00 -10.67
N LEU A 726 33.02 9.07 -11.28
CA LEU A 726 33.49 8.34 -12.46
C LEU A 726 33.57 9.25 -13.71
N ILE A 727 32.54 10.04 -14.00
CA ILE A 727 32.45 10.91 -15.18
C ILE A 727 32.86 12.33 -14.82
N GLN A 728 32.36 12.84 -13.70
CA GLN A 728 32.62 14.18 -13.19
C GLN A 728 32.80 14.13 -11.67
N LYS A 729 33.63 15.01 -11.12
CA LYS A 729 33.80 15.15 -9.66
C LYS A 729 32.46 15.48 -9.04
N LYS A 730 32.09 14.81 -7.94
CA LYS A 730 30.79 14.88 -7.25
C LYS A 730 29.59 14.30 -8.03
N ALA A 731 29.79 13.75 -9.23
CA ALA A 731 28.74 13.00 -9.91
C ALA A 731 28.66 11.56 -9.40
N ARG A 732 27.50 10.96 -9.56
CA ARG A 732 27.23 9.57 -9.17
C ARG A 732 26.61 8.81 -10.33
N LEU A 733 27.14 7.63 -10.64
CA LEU A 733 26.55 6.68 -11.56
C LEU A 733 26.14 5.42 -10.80
N ALA A 734 24.87 5.06 -10.86
CA ALA A 734 24.36 3.79 -10.35
C ALA A 734 24.03 2.85 -11.51
N ILE A 735 24.47 1.61 -11.41
CA ILE A 735 24.08 0.52 -12.31
C ILE A 735 23.26 -0.44 -11.48
N ASN A 736 22.02 -0.70 -11.89
CA ASN A 736 21.15 -1.66 -11.21
C ASN A 736 20.78 -2.81 -12.15
N TYR A 737 20.65 -3.97 -11.56
CA TYR A 737 20.15 -5.18 -12.19
C TYR A 737 19.07 -5.78 -11.32
N ASN A 738 17.95 -6.15 -11.93
CA ASN A 738 16.84 -6.82 -11.23
C ASN A 738 16.47 -8.09 -11.98
N PHE A 739 16.40 -9.19 -11.23
CA PHE A 739 15.90 -10.48 -11.69
C PHE A 739 14.65 -10.82 -10.89
N ASN A 740 13.54 -11.05 -11.59
CA ASN A 740 12.28 -11.49 -10.99
C ASN A 740 11.90 -12.86 -11.55
N TYR A 741 11.67 -13.81 -10.67
CA TYR A 741 11.28 -15.16 -11.02
C TYR A 741 9.91 -15.49 -10.43
N THR A 742 9.01 -16.00 -11.27
CA THR A 742 7.74 -16.61 -10.87
C THR A 742 7.74 -18.04 -11.37
N HIS A 743 7.57 -18.98 -10.46
CA HIS A 743 7.47 -20.40 -10.82
C HIS A 743 6.15 -20.68 -11.52
N GLU A 744 6.09 -21.70 -12.35
CA GLU A 744 4.86 -22.13 -13.00
C GLU A 744 3.74 -22.42 -12.00
N PHE A 745 2.49 -22.17 -12.39
CA PHE A 745 1.35 -22.43 -11.53
C PHE A 745 0.09 -22.72 -12.37
N PHE A 746 -0.91 -23.36 -11.74
CA PHE A 746 -2.12 -23.76 -12.43
C PHE A 746 -3.16 -22.63 -12.50
N ARG A 747 -3.76 -22.44 -13.68
CA ARG A 747 -4.99 -21.67 -13.83
C ARG A 747 -6.17 -22.38 -13.16
N ASP A 748 -6.23 -23.70 -13.32
CA ASP A 748 -7.31 -24.57 -12.88
C ASP A 748 -6.94 -25.34 -11.61
N TRP A 749 -7.85 -26.13 -11.07
CA TRP A 749 -7.57 -26.94 -9.91
C TRP A 749 -6.52 -28.02 -10.20
N GLU A 750 -5.57 -28.17 -9.28
CA GLU A 750 -4.50 -29.19 -9.38
C GLU A 750 -5.05 -30.62 -9.50
N GLY A 751 -6.23 -30.90 -8.92
CA GLY A 751 -6.91 -32.20 -8.98
C GLY A 751 -7.56 -32.55 -10.30
N LEU A 752 -7.66 -31.62 -11.27
CA LEU A 752 -8.15 -31.94 -12.60
C LEU A 752 -7.16 -32.83 -13.37
N GLY A 753 -7.68 -33.71 -14.24
CA GLY A 753 -6.86 -34.57 -15.10
C GLY A 753 -5.88 -33.78 -15.97
N SER A 754 -4.73 -34.38 -16.32
CA SER A 754 -3.64 -33.72 -17.05
C SER A 754 -4.05 -33.12 -18.40
N ALA A 755 -5.00 -33.73 -19.08
CA ALA A 755 -5.49 -33.29 -20.38
C ALA A 755 -6.21 -31.93 -20.36
N ASN A 756 -6.68 -31.47 -19.19
CA ASN A 756 -7.47 -30.26 -19.03
C ASN A 756 -6.80 -29.21 -18.12
N LYS A 757 -5.55 -29.42 -17.72
CA LYS A 757 -4.81 -28.51 -16.88
C LYS A 757 -4.13 -27.42 -17.69
N ILE A 758 -4.55 -26.19 -17.49
CA ILE A 758 -3.88 -25.03 -18.05
C ILE A 758 -2.83 -24.55 -17.06
N ILE A 759 -1.57 -24.52 -17.53
CA ILE A 759 -0.40 -24.07 -16.76
C ILE A 759 0.02 -22.69 -17.25
N ILE A 760 0.27 -21.79 -16.32
CA ILE A 760 0.96 -20.52 -16.58
C ILE A 760 2.45 -20.82 -16.40
N PRO A 761 3.28 -20.65 -17.45
CA PRO A 761 4.68 -21.10 -17.43
C PRO A 761 5.53 -20.28 -16.46
N ALA A 762 6.69 -20.85 -16.08
CA ALA A 762 7.69 -20.14 -15.31
C ALA A 762 8.23 -18.91 -16.06
N GLN A 763 8.48 -17.83 -15.34
CA GLN A 763 8.79 -16.52 -15.94
C GLN A 763 10.05 -15.92 -15.30
N PRO A 764 11.24 -16.10 -15.89
CA PRO A 764 12.44 -15.37 -15.54
C PRO A 764 12.45 -13.99 -16.23
N LEU A 765 12.44 -12.91 -15.47
CA LEU A 765 12.49 -11.55 -16.00
C LEU A 765 13.77 -10.85 -15.57
N HIS A 766 14.41 -10.18 -16.51
CA HIS A 766 15.66 -9.48 -16.29
C HIS A 766 15.52 -8.02 -16.72
N ASP A 767 15.83 -7.10 -15.80
CA ASP A 767 15.84 -5.66 -16.06
C ASP A 767 17.21 -5.08 -15.73
N VAL A 768 17.63 -4.07 -16.48
CA VAL A 768 18.87 -3.33 -16.25
C VAL A 768 18.57 -1.83 -16.25
N GLY A 769 19.20 -1.10 -15.35
CA GLY A 769 19.07 0.34 -15.27
C GLY A 769 20.40 1.04 -15.05
N LEU A 770 20.48 2.26 -15.59
CA LEU A 770 21.59 3.20 -15.39
C LEU A 770 20.98 4.50 -14.85
N THR A 771 21.56 5.05 -13.79
CA THR A 771 21.12 6.32 -13.21
C THR A 771 22.32 7.22 -12.98
N TYR A 772 22.34 8.37 -13.63
CA TYR A 772 23.42 9.36 -13.52
C TYR A 772 22.92 10.62 -12.82
N THR A 773 23.47 10.91 -11.64
CA THR A 773 23.19 12.14 -10.89
C THR A 773 24.33 13.12 -11.11
N PHE A 774 23.99 14.32 -11.57
CA PHE A 774 24.94 15.39 -11.87
C PHE A 774 25.61 15.94 -10.59
N PRO A 775 26.78 16.61 -10.71
CA PRO A 775 27.51 17.17 -9.57
C PRO A 775 26.71 18.13 -8.69
N ASN A 776 25.75 18.85 -9.28
CA ASN A 776 24.87 19.77 -8.54
C ASN A 776 23.78 19.05 -7.75
N GLN A 777 23.65 17.72 -7.87
CA GLN A 777 22.66 16.84 -7.24
C GLN A 777 21.18 17.24 -7.51
N LYS A 778 20.95 18.21 -8.39
CA LYS A 778 19.61 18.67 -8.75
C LYS A 778 19.05 17.92 -9.96
N TRP A 779 19.90 17.49 -10.86
CA TRP A 779 19.51 16.77 -12.07
C TRP A 779 19.93 15.32 -12.03
N THR A 780 19.05 14.44 -12.46
CA THR A 780 19.32 13.01 -12.61
C THR A 780 18.75 12.53 -13.94
N LEU A 781 19.56 11.77 -14.67
CA LEU A 781 19.15 11.05 -15.88
C LEU A 781 19.11 9.57 -15.57
N ALA A 782 18.07 8.88 -16.01
CA ALA A 782 17.98 7.43 -15.90
C ALA A 782 17.61 6.80 -17.23
N PHE A 783 18.16 5.63 -17.46
CA PHE A 783 17.86 4.76 -18.60
C PHE A 783 17.53 3.37 -18.05
N ASN A 784 16.38 2.81 -18.43
CA ASN A 784 15.93 1.52 -17.97
C ASN A 784 15.52 0.63 -19.15
N ALA A 785 16.07 -0.57 -19.21
CA ALA A 785 15.68 -1.64 -20.14
C ALA A 785 15.02 -2.75 -19.32
N LYS A 786 13.75 -3.00 -19.58
CA LYS A 786 12.93 -4.01 -18.88
C LYS A 786 12.73 -5.22 -19.78
N ASN A 787 12.66 -6.41 -19.15
CA ASN A 787 12.49 -7.68 -19.84
C ASN A 787 13.45 -7.81 -21.04
N ILE A 788 14.76 -7.65 -20.79
CA ILE A 788 15.79 -7.52 -21.84
C ILE A 788 15.85 -8.71 -22.79
N PHE A 789 15.41 -9.89 -22.37
CA PHE A 789 15.38 -11.11 -23.17
C PHE A 789 14.06 -11.31 -23.95
N ASP A 790 13.10 -10.34 -23.86
CA ASP A 790 11.78 -10.40 -24.53
C ASP A 790 10.99 -11.65 -24.14
N THR A 791 11.14 -12.10 -22.88
CA THR A 791 10.42 -13.25 -22.33
C THR A 791 8.91 -12.99 -22.39
N GLN A 792 8.13 -13.97 -22.81
CA GLN A 792 6.68 -13.89 -22.80
C GLN A 792 6.16 -13.99 -21.36
N VAL A 793 5.39 -13.01 -20.91
CA VAL A 793 4.98 -12.87 -19.51
C VAL A 793 3.48 -12.90 -19.36
N PHE A 794 3.01 -13.71 -18.41
CA PHE A 794 1.60 -13.85 -18.05
C PHE A 794 1.43 -13.84 -16.54
N ASP A 795 0.69 -12.88 -16.01
CA ASP A 795 0.22 -12.95 -14.63
C ASP A 795 -1.18 -13.59 -14.54
N ASN A 796 -1.93 -13.55 -15.64
CA ASN A 796 -3.20 -14.23 -15.84
C ASN A 796 -3.11 -15.04 -17.14
N TYR A 797 -3.77 -16.20 -17.17
CA TYR A 797 -3.75 -17.05 -18.37
C TYR A 797 -4.23 -16.30 -19.61
N ALA A 798 -3.53 -16.51 -20.71
CA ALA A 798 -3.86 -15.96 -22.02
C ALA A 798 -4.00 -14.42 -22.04
N LEU A 799 -3.31 -13.72 -21.14
CA LEU A 799 -3.22 -12.27 -21.13
C LEU A 799 -1.74 -11.85 -21.03
N GLN A 800 -1.11 -11.71 -22.20
CA GLN A 800 0.31 -11.38 -22.29
C GLN A 800 0.58 -9.93 -21.90
N LYS A 801 1.61 -9.75 -21.07
CA LYS A 801 2.16 -8.44 -20.66
C LYS A 801 3.17 -7.93 -21.70
N PRO A 802 3.58 -6.63 -21.62
CA PRO A 802 4.61 -6.09 -22.49
C PRO A 802 5.89 -6.93 -22.48
N GLY A 803 6.46 -7.16 -23.66
CA GLY A 803 7.80 -7.72 -23.84
C GLY A 803 8.89 -6.70 -23.52
N ARG A 804 10.06 -6.81 -24.17
CA ARG A 804 11.17 -5.87 -23.96
C ARG A 804 10.74 -4.43 -24.18
N SER A 805 11.14 -3.56 -23.24
CA SER A 805 10.83 -2.14 -23.28
C SER A 805 11.97 -1.29 -22.73
N ILE A 806 12.12 -0.08 -23.26
CA ILE A 806 13.20 0.84 -22.93
C ILE A 806 12.60 2.20 -22.60
N PHE A 807 13.14 2.83 -21.55
CA PHE A 807 12.68 4.12 -21.03
C PHE A 807 13.85 5.02 -20.69
N GLY A 808 13.72 6.31 -21.01
CA GLY A 808 14.56 7.37 -20.52
C GLY A 808 13.78 8.28 -19.56
N LYS A 809 14.40 8.70 -18.47
CA LYS A 809 13.79 9.61 -17.47
C LYS A 809 14.74 10.73 -17.11
N VAL A 810 14.23 11.95 -17.02
CA VAL A 810 14.93 13.10 -16.44
C VAL A 810 14.20 13.52 -15.17
N THR A 811 14.95 13.78 -14.10
CA THR A 811 14.42 14.26 -12.83
C THR A 811 15.15 15.50 -12.38
N PHE A 812 14.40 16.50 -11.94
CA PHE A 812 14.89 17.70 -11.27
C PHE A 812 14.42 17.68 -9.82
N SER A 813 15.33 17.89 -8.87
CA SER A 813 15.02 17.91 -7.44
C SER A 813 15.75 19.04 -6.72
N VAL A 814 15.01 19.76 -5.86
CA VAL A 814 15.54 20.75 -4.93
C VAL A 814 14.94 20.46 -3.55
N PHE A 815 15.80 20.24 -2.57
CA PHE A 815 15.42 19.91 -1.18
C PHE A 815 15.87 20.99 -0.22
#